data_433790d1a13904d79d7dabbf859d907d
#
_entry.id   433790d1a13904d79d7dabbf859d907d
#
_cell.length_a   1.000
_cell.length_b   1.000
_cell.length_c   1.000
_cell.angle_alpha   90.00
_cell.angle_beta   90.00
_cell.angle_gamma   90.00
#
_symmetry.space_group_name_H-M   'P 1'
#
loop_
_entity.id
_entity.type
_entity.pdbx_description
1 polymer ?
#
loop_
_entity_poly.entity_id
_entity_poly.type
_entity_poly.pdbx_seq_one_letter_code
_entity_poly.pdbx_strand_id
1 'polypeptide(L)'
;MAFLPTTAQLNRILYHASLAPSPHNVQPWQFRVSGERLLVCADPVYRLMRELDPRQKERDIALGAVAENIALASLKEGLRAQITYLPIQVASAEHDSVAMSIQFQLQVEVGQTRTRDLQNWIEARCVNRSLYSPTPVPQEQLVELQTIAQEDGVNLHIISDRERICQLATLAAEAGRFKFTHEATHRELYHYLRFSRSHAARRRDGLPLEHFNIPAWMAQAARIGMDWRMVAWLNRLGYHHVLAYIQESMLIRSAPIVCLLRCPSEERTDYLRGGRSLQRLWLTAAKYGLAVQPHSAVADLTYARHGGYHHSITEHWRKRIDGFPQRLRELFEIEGELHVVNMFRMGYPTRTWPTRSLRRPVKIHYQTSPAAKEDQTNKEADSFYRTLTERNGPFISPSEQALLRRQRIGVAGCGSIGGASLEVLTRMGAENFLLAEPDVFELNNLNRQNATTADIGRHKAEATLERMTLINPHVKAEILRRGLTPENLAYFVSCSVVIVDGVDVTTPSALRMKIMLHEEAYRQQKTVICGYDIAGTQLLRIYDYHNGKRRPLNGKFRNVDVDNMTSLGFLSKVISPLDLPIEMLPVTRQMIAGELESIPQLGPTATQFGVLSAWAVLDAIAGRPLRHRVLIDIPGVLRPTGERWKQFLSRIVGIVRLKLYLNRSMKQAAAASEPAMAVRGDTGEKAR
;
A
#
# COMPACT_ATOMS: atom_id res chain seq x y z
N MET A 1 14.66 -15.73 36.41
CA MET A 1 13.25 -15.30 36.33
C MET A 1 12.99 -14.78 34.92
N ALA A 2 11.83 -15.07 34.37
CA ALA A 2 11.41 -14.51 33.09
C ALA A 2 10.95 -13.05 33.32
N PHE A 3 11.19 -12.16 32.35
CA PHE A 3 10.78 -10.77 32.41
C PHE A 3 10.59 -10.21 31.00
N LEU A 4 9.92 -9.10 30.87
CA LEU A 4 9.83 -8.38 29.60
C LEU A 4 11.03 -7.42 29.48
N PRO A 5 11.77 -7.40 28.35
CA PRO A 5 12.83 -6.43 28.10
C PRO A 5 12.31 -5.00 28.19
N THR A 6 13.18 -4.04 28.51
CA THR A 6 12.83 -2.63 28.43
C THR A 6 12.30 -2.27 27.04
N THR A 7 11.45 -1.25 26.94
CA THR A 7 10.90 -0.79 25.66
C THR A 7 11.99 -0.51 24.61
N ALA A 8 13.13 0.04 25.05
CA ALA A 8 14.25 0.31 24.15
C ALA A 8 14.92 -0.98 23.63
N GLN A 9 15.15 -1.97 24.50
CA GLN A 9 15.69 -3.27 24.11
C GLN A 9 14.71 -4.00 23.20
N LEU A 10 13.42 -4.04 23.56
CA LEU A 10 12.40 -4.69 22.77
C LEU A 10 12.28 -4.08 21.36
N ASN A 11 12.34 -2.76 21.24
CA ASN A 11 12.33 -2.09 19.94
C ASN A 11 13.56 -2.48 19.09
N ARG A 12 14.77 -2.59 19.66
CA ARG A 12 15.95 -3.03 18.93
C ARG A 12 15.85 -4.49 18.50
N ILE A 13 15.39 -5.37 19.39
CA ILE A 13 15.15 -6.80 19.07
C ILE A 13 14.15 -6.93 17.93
N LEU A 14 13.01 -6.23 18.00
CA LEU A 14 11.96 -6.33 17.01
C LEU A 14 12.31 -5.64 15.68
N TYR A 15 13.15 -4.61 15.71
CA TYR A 15 13.75 -4.08 14.49
C TYR A 15 14.49 -5.18 13.72
N HIS A 16 15.41 -5.90 14.37
CA HIS A 16 16.15 -7.00 13.74
C HIS A 16 15.20 -8.17 13.35
N ALA A 17 14.21 -8.46 14.17
CA ALA A 17 13.17 -9.43 13.84
C ALA A 17 12.46 -9.10 12.52
N SER A 18 12.12 -7.84 12.31
CA SER A 18 11.44 -7.36 11.09
C SER A 18 12.27 -7.51 9.81
N LEU A 19 13.59 -7.71 9.94
CA LEU A 19 14.49 -7.95 8.83
C LEU A 19 14.49 -9.40 8.32
N ALA A 20 13.73 -10.29 8.92
CA ALA A 20 13.55 -11.68 8.47
C ALA A 20 13.04 -11.76 7.02
N PRO A 21 13.38 -12.83 6.27
CA PRO A 21 12.83 -13.05 4.95
C PRO A 21 11.34 -13.38 5.01
N SER A 22 10.63 -13.02 3.97
CA SER A 22 9.27 -13.49 3.71
C SER A 22 9.00 -13.52 2.21
N PRO A 23 8.10 -14.40 1.72
CA PRO A 23 7.70 -14.41 0.33
C PRO A 23 7.27 -13.01 -0.11
N HIS A 24 7.69 -12.59 -1.29
CA HIS A 24 7.39 -11.25 -1.84
C HIS A 24 7.60 -10.06 -0.88
N ASN A 25 8.39 -10.25 0.21
CA ASN A 25 8.60 -9.23 1.24
C ASN A 25 7.30 -8.73 1.88
N VAL A 26 6.31 -9.62 2.07
CA VAL A 26 5.01 -9.22 2.63
C VAL A 26 4.99 -9.04 4.13
N GLN A 27 6.01 -9.55 4.84
CA GLN A 27 6.17 -9.39 6.30
C GLN A 27 4.90 -9.79 7.07
N PRO A 28 4.53 -11.10 7.06
CA PRO A 28 3.22 -11.57 7.54
C PRO A 28 3.18 -11.78 9.06
N TRP A 29 3.71 -10.86 9.82
CA TRP A 29 3.85 -10.95 11.28
C TRP A 29 3.34 -9.72 12.00
N GLN A 30 2.85 -9.94 13.21
CA GLN A 30 2.53 -8.94 14.21
C GLN A 30 3.18 -9.31 15.54
N PHE A 31 3.50 -8.31 16.35
CA PHE A 31 4.08 -8.48 17.67
C PHE A 31 3.10 -8.00 18.74
N ARG A 32 2.79 -8.85 19.72
CA ARG A 32 1.92 -8.52 20.84
C ARG A 32 2.67 -8.78 22.16
N VAL A 33 2.49 -7.93 23.13
CA VAL A 33 2.96 -8.12 24.51
C VAL A 33 1.77 -8.49 25.37
N SER A 34 1.87 -9.63 26.07
CA SER A 34 0.87 -10.11 27.00
C SER A 34 1.55 -10.51 28.31
N GLY A 35 1.41 -9.68 29.35
CA GLY A 35 2.18 -9.82 30.60
C GLY A 35 3.68 -9.76 30.32
N GLU A 36 4.42 -10.76 30.78
CA GLU A 36 5.88 -10.87 30.58
C GLU A 36 6.28 -11.59 29.29
N ARG A 37 5.34 -11.83 28.38
CA ARG A 37 5.55 -12.60 27.15
C ARG A 37 5.42 -11.72 25.92
N LEU A 38 6.30 -11.97 24.95
CA LEU A 38 6.17 -11.49 23.59
C LEU A 38 5.50 -12.59 22.75
N LEU A 39 4.39 -12.27 22.13
CA LEU A 39 3.69 -13.15 21.21
C LEU A 39 4.01 -12.74 19.77
N VAL A 40 4.44 -13.69 18.96
CA VAL A 40 4.59 -13.53 17.52
C VAL A 40 3.37 -14.12 16.83
N CYS A 41 2.62 -13.27 16.17
CA CYS A 41 1.34 -13.62 15.56
C CYS A 41 1.44 -13.55 14.04
N ALA A 42 0.70 -14.41 13.35
CA ALA A 42 0.44 -14.26 11.92
C ALA A 42 -0.45 -13.04 11.68
N ASP A 43 -0.12 -12.20 10.71
CA ASP A 43 -0.99 -11.12 10.27
C ASP A 43 -2.06 -11.68 9.33
N PRO A 44 -3.35 -11.68 9.71
CA PRO A 44 -4.42 -12.29 8.92
C PRO A 44 -4.67 -11.58 7.58
N VAL A 45 -4.20 -10.34 7.44
CA VAL A 45 -4.32 -9.53 6.22
C VAL A 45 -3.43 -10.08 5.10
N TYR A 46 -2.33 -10.74 5.46
CA TYR A 46 -1.34 -11.21 4.49
C TYR A 46 -1.43 -12.73 4.28
N ARG A 47 -2.40 -13.14 3.50
CA ARG A 47 -2.49 -14.51 2.96
C ARG A 47 -1.86 -14.54 1.58
N LEU A 48 -0.81 -15.36 1.45
CA LEU A 48 -0.08 -15.55 0.21
C LEU A 48 -0.46 -16.88 -0.43
N MET A 49 -0.34 -16.91 -1.76
CA MET A 49 -0.40 -18.14 -2.55
C MET A 49 -1.62 -19.01 -2.20
N ARG A 50 -2.80 -18.40 -2.06
CA ARG A 50 -4.03 -19.08 -1.57
C ARG A 50 -4.34 -20.39 -2.27
N GLU A 51 -4.01 -20.47 -3.54
CA GLU A 51 -4.30 -21.64 -4.38
C GLU A 51 -3.20 -22.72 -4.31
N LEU A 52 -1.97 -22.31 -3.97
CA LEU A 52 -0.81 -23.21 -3.89
C LEU A 52 -0.42 -23.53 -2.45
N ASP A 53 -0.72 -22.65 -1.52
CA ASP A 53 -0.40 -22.80 -0.10
C ASP A 53 -1.62 -22.52 0.79
N PRO A 54 -2.66 -23.38 0.73
CA PRO A 54 -3.91 -23.18 1.50
C PRO A 54 -3.69 -23.22 3.02
N ARG A 55 -2.67 -23.94 3.50
CA ARG A 55 -2.31 -24.03 4.92
C ARG A 55 -1.30 -22.97 5.36
N GLN A 56 -0.87 -22.09 4.45
CA GLN A 56 0.05 -20.97 4.74
C GLN A 56 1.42 -21.42 5.28
N LYS A 57 1.98 -22.49 4.72
CA LYS A 57 3.33 -23.01 5.01
C LYS A 57 4.40 -21.91 4.90
N GLU A 58 4.38 -21.13 3.80
CA GLU A 58 5.34 -20.06 3.53
C GLU A 58 5.27 -18.95 4.59
N ARG A 59 4.08 -18.68 5.15
CA ARG A 59 3.91 -17.77 6.28
C ARG A 59 4.59 -18.34 7.52
N ASP A 60 4.37 -19.60 7.84
CA ASP A 60 4.94 -20.21 9.05
C ASP A 60 6.48 -20.32 8.96
N ILE A 61 7.03 -20.59 7.78
CA ILE A 61 8.48 -20.48 7.51
C ILE A 61 8.99 -19.05 7.78
N ALA A 62 8.27 -18.03 7.32
CA ALA A 62 8.65 -16.64 7.57
C ALA A 62 8.59 -16.26 9.06
N LEU A 63 7.60 -16.76 9.81
CA LEU A 63 7.50 -16.60 11.27
C LEU A 63 8.65 -17.30 12.01
N GLY A 64 9.06 -18.47 11.54
CA GLY A 64 10.24 -19.16 12.05
C GLY A 64 11.53 -18.33 11.87
N ALA A 65 11.70 -17.71 10.71
CA ALA A 65 12.82 -16.81 10.46
C ALA A 65 12.80 -15.55 11.36
N VAL A 66 11.62 -15.03 11.68
CA VAL A 66 11.44 -13.96 12.68
C VAL A 66 11.92 -14.42 14.06
N ALA A 67 11.54 -15.64 14.47
CA ALA A 67 11.94 -16.20 15.75
C ALA A 67 13.46 -16.34 15.88
N GLU A 68 14.14 -16.75 14.82
CA GLU A 68 15.60 -16.81 14.81
C GLU A 68 16.24 -15.44 14.97
N ASN A 69 15.74 -14.45 14.23
CA ASN A 69 16.23 -13.07 14.38
C ASN A 69 15.99 -12.52 15.79
N ILE A 70 14.84 -12.84 16.43
CA ILE A 70 14.59 -12.46 17.83
C ILE A 70 15.62 -13.11 18.75
N ALA A 71 15.85 -14.42 18.59
CA ALA A 71 16.81 -15.14 19.41
C ALA A 71 18.23 -14.54 19.30
N LEU A 72 18.69 -14.29 18.08
CA LEU A 72 20.01 -13.71 17.82
C LEU A 72 20.13 -12.25 18.32
N ALA A 73 19.12 -11.42 18.06
CA ALA A 73 19.12 -10.03 18.50
C ALA A 73 19.04 -9.90 20.03
N SER A 74 18.36 -10.83 20.70
CA SER A 74 18.29 -10.88 22.16
C SER A 74 19.65 -11.11 22.79
N LEU A 75 20.51 -11.94 22.19
CA LEU A 75 21.87 -12.18 22.66
C LEU A 75 22.73 -10.91 22.67
N LYS A 76 22.51 -10.02 21.69
CA LYS A 76 23.18 -8.71 21.64
C LYS A 76 22.77 -7.78 22.79
N GLU A 77 21.55 -7.96 23.29
CA GLU A 77 21.01 -7.20 24.43
C GLU A 77 21.33 -7.87 25.79
N GLY A 78 22.15 -8.93 25.83
CA GLY A 78 22.45 -9.69 27.03
C GLY A 78 21.31 -10.60 27.50
N LEU A 79 20.38 -10.92 26.61
CA LEU A 79 19.18 -11.70 26.91
C LEU A 79 19.17 -13.01 26.13
N ARG A 80 18.56 -14.04 26.72
CA ARG A 80 18.23 -15.30 26.07
C ARG A 80 16.71 -15.36 25.83
N ALA A 81 16.30 -15.55 24.59
CA ALA A 81 14.90 -15.75 24.22
C ALA A 81 14.55 -17.24 24.26
N GLN A 82 13.60 -17.60 25.10
CA GLN A 82 13.02 -18.94 25.14
C GLN A 82 11.74 -18.96 24.29
N ILE A 83 11.75 -19.73 23.22
CA ILE A 83 10.68 -19.77 22.24
C ILE A 83 9.85 -21.03 22.45
N THR A 84 8.54 -20.84 22.62
CA THR A 84 7.55 -21.91 22.70
C THR A 84 6.62 -21.81 21.49
N TYR A 85 6.60 -22.85 20.66
CA TYR A 85 5.67 -22.94 19.52
C TYR A 85 4.27 -23.29 20.01
N LEU A 86 3.26 -22.66 19.42
CA LEU A 86 1.87 -22.92 19.77
C LEU A 86 1.19 -23.68 18.64
N PRO A 87 0.53 -24.81 18.94
CA PRO A 87 -0.25 -25.54 17.94
C PRO A 87 -1.44 -24.70 17.46
N ILE A 88 -1.94 -24.98 16.27
CA ILE A 88 -3.16 -24.37 15.76
C ILE A 88 -4.32 -24.83 16.67
N GLN A 89 -4.96 -23.87 17.36
CA GLN A 89 -6.19 -24.16 18.07
C GLN A 89 -7.38 -24.03 17.10
N VAL A 90 -8.09 -25.13 16.88
CA VAL A 90 -9.19 -25.28 15.90
C VAL A 90 -10.44 -24.43 16.23
N ALA A 91 -10.49 -23.74 17.36
CA ALA A 91 -11.74 -23.25 17.93
C ALA A 91 -11.99 -21.73 17.88
N SER A 92 -11.06 -20.86 17.42
CA SER A 92 -11.39 -19.45 17.26
C SER A 92 -10.52 -18.73 16.24
N ALA A 93 -11.14 -17.93 15.38
CA ALA A 93 -10.47 -17.17 14.32
C ALA A 93 -9.42 -16.16 14.84
N GLU A 94 -9.44 -15.78 16.12
CA GLU A 94 -8.48 -14.89 16.76
C GLU A 94 -7.25 -15.60 17.32
N HIS A 95 -7.41 -16.86 17.82
CA HIS A 95 -6.31 -17.64 18.39
C HIS A 95 -5.42 -18.28 17.32
N ASP A 96 -5.91 -18.50 16.12
CA ASP A 96 -5.14 -18.98 14.98
C ASP A 96 -4.00 -18.04 14.55
N SER A 97 -4.03 -16.80 14.98
CA SER A 97 -2.98 -15.83 14.65
C SER A 97 -1.68 -16.02 15.44
N VAL A 98 -1.72 -16.56 16.68
CA VAL A 98 -0.52 -16.71 17.50
C VAL A 98 0.27 -17.95 17.07
N ALA A 99 1.53 -17.73 16.65
CA ALA A 99 2.42 -18.81 16.22
C ALA A 99 3.35 -19.26 17.33
N MET A 100 3.82 -18.34 18.15
CA MET A 100 4.75 -18.63 19.23
C MET A 100 4.68 -17.60 20.35
N SER A 101 5.07 -18.07 21.55
CA SER A 101 5.26 -17.26 22.75
C SER A 101 6.75 -17.22 23.10
N ILE A 102 7.27 -16.06 23.42
CA ILE A 102 8.67 -15.85 23.74
C ILE A 102 8.79 -15.24 25.14
N GLN A 103 9.62 -15.87 25.97
CA GLN A 103 10.01 -15.36 27.28
C GLN A 103 11.50 -14.99 27.25
N PHE A 104 11.88 -13.94 27.96
CA PHE A 104 13.24 -13.48 28.02
C PHE A 104 13.84 -13.75 29.41
N GLN A 105 15.10 -14.12 29.42
CA GLN A 105 15.88 -14.37 30.65
C GLN A 105 17.24 -13.67 30.49
N LEU A 106 17.86 -13.28 31.61
CA LEU A 106 19.25 -12.81 31.58
C LEU A 106 20.17 -13.93 31.10
N GLN A 107 21.11 -13.58 30.26
CA GLN A 107 22.14 -14.52 29.81
C GLN A 107 23.17 -14.67 30.93
N VAL A 108 23.16 -15.82 31.61
CA VAL A 108 24.07 -16.09 32.78
C VAL A 108 25.44 -16.64 32.38
N GLU A 109 25.56 -17.25 31.19
CA GLU A 109 26.83 -17.82 30.73
C GLU A 109 27.30 -17.30 29.39
N VAL A 110 28.59 -16.99 29.29
CA VAL A 110 29.29 -16.60 28.06
C VAL A 110 29.87 -17.86 27.40
N GLY A 111 29.00 -18.84 27.08
CA GLY A 111 29.40 -19.96 26.24
C GLY A 111 29.61 -19.50 24.78
N GLN A 112 30.73 -19.96 24.18
CA GLN A 112 30.99 -19.79 22.75
C GLN A 112 29.95 -20.64 21.95
N THR A 113 28.78 -20.10 21.67
CA THR A 113 27.86 -20.71 20.67
C THR A 113 28.31 -20.26 19.29
N ARG A 114 28.50 -21.21 18.36
CA ARG A 114 28.85 -20.99 16.93
C ARG A 114 27.92 -19.94 16.24
N THR A 115 26.74 -19.73 16.79
CA THR A 115 25.71 -18.86 16.24
C THR A 115 25.78 -17.40 16.72
N ARG A 116 26.63 -17.09 17.74
CA ARG A 116 26.67 -15.75 18.36
C ARG A 116 27.06 -14.66 17.39
N ASP A 117 27.91 -14.94 16.42
CA ASP A 117 28.36 -13.94 15.43
C ASP A 117 27.32 -13.68 14.34
N LEU A 118 26.32 -14.55 14.17
CA LEU A 118 25.33 -14.43 13.09
C LEU A 118 24.44 -13.20 13.22
N GLN A 119 24.26 -12.66 14.42
CA GLN A 119 23.54 -11.41 14.65
C GLN A 119 24.09 -10.23 13.82
N ASN A 120 25.40 -10.22 13.55
CA ASN A 120 26.05 -9.16 12.78
C ASN A 120 25.68 -9.19 11.29
N TRP A 121 25.15 -10.31 10.81
CA TRP A 121 24.80 -10.53 9.41
C TRP A 121 23.30 -10.32 9.12
N ILE A 122 22.48 -10.06 10.16
CA ILE A 122 21.04 -9.84 9.98
C ILE A 122 20.78 -8.66 9.04
N GLU A 123 21.53 -7.57 9.18
CA GLU A 123 21.37 -6.38 8.33
C GLU A 123 21.97 -6.56 6.93
N ALA A 124 23.03 -7.35 6.78
CA ALA A 124 23.68 -7.61 5.49
C ALA A 124 22.89 -8.62 4.61
N ARG A 125 22.16 -9.55 5.24
CA ARG A 125 21.42 -10.59 4.51
C ARG A 125 20.35 -10.02 3.58
N CYS A 126 20.42 -10.31 2.29
CA CYS A 126 19.39 -10.00 1.31
C CYS A 126 19.32 -11.10 0.22
N VAL A 127 18.26 -11.12 -0.57
CA VAL A 127 18.17 -11.99 -1.75
C VAL A 127 19.02 -11.41 -2.86
N ASN A 128 19.88 -12.22 -3.45
CA ASN A 128 20.66 -11.82 -4.62
C ASN A 128 20.24 -12.64 -5.86
N ARG A 129 19.71 -11.95 -6.87
CA ARG A 129 19.21 -12.55 -8.12
C ARG A 129 20.19 -12.38 -9.30
N SER A 130 21.46 -12.01 -9.03
CA SER A 130 22.49 -11.99 -10.07
C SER A 130 22.90 -13.40 -10.45
N LEU A 131 23.64 -13.54 -11.54
CA LEU A 131 24.36 -14.78 -11.84
C LEU A 131 25.41 -15.03 -10.75
N TYR A 132 25.70 -16.31 -10.48
CA TYR A 132 26.75 -16.68 -9.52
C TYR A 132 28.00 -17.16 -10.26
N SER A 133 29.14 -17.00 -9.62
CA SER A 133 30.41 -17.54 -10.09
C SER A 133 30.37 -19.08 -10.07
N PRO A 134 31.01 -19.77 -11.00
CA PRO A 134 31.17 -21.22 -10.94
C PRO A 134 32.16 -21.68 -9.87
N THR A 135 32.74 -20.76 -9.11
CA THR A 135 33.68 -21.06 -8.02
C THR A 135 33.04 -22.02 -7.02
N PRO A 136 33.65 -23.21 -6.78
CA PRO A 136 33.12 -24.18 -5.81
C PRO A 136 33.06 -23.60 -4.41
N VAL A 137 32.03 -24.01 -3.66
CA VAL A 137 31.93 -23.70 -2.22
C VAL A 137 32.83 -24.69 -1.45
N PRO A 138 33.70 -24.24 -0.54
CA PRO A 138 34.56 -25.12 0.24
C PRO A 138 33.80 -26.19 1.01
N GLN A 139 34.31 -27.40 1.05
CA GLN A 139 33.65 -28.55 1.69
C GLN A 139 33.36 -28.31 3.17
N GLU A 140 34.27 -27.64 3.87
CA GLU A 140 34.10 -27.30 5.30
C GLU A 140 32.87 -26.43 5.54
N GLN A 141 32.60 -25.46 4.63
CA GLN A 141 31.42 -24.60 4.71
C GLN A 141 30.14 -25.42 4.43
N LEU A 142 30.18 -26.37 3.51
CA LEU A 142 29.03 -27.25 3.22
C LEU A 142 28.68 -28.12 4.43
N VAL A 143 29.68 -28.68 5.08
CA VAL A 143 29.50 -29.50 6.31
C VAL A 143 28.95 -28.64 7.45
N GLU A 144 29.44 -27.42 7.63
CA GLU A 144 28.91 -26.50 8.64
C GLU A 144 27.43 -26.16 8.39
N LEU A 145 27.07 -25.86 7.13
CA LEU A 145 25.67 -25.61 6.76
C LEU A 145 24.78 -26.82 7.04
N GLN A 146 25.22 -28.04 6.73
CA GLN A 146 24.46 -29.24 7.02
C GLN A 146 24.29 -29.48 8.54
N THR A 147 25.35 -29.23 9.31
CA THR A 147 25.32 -29.36 10.78
C THR A 147 24.33 -28.38 11.40
N ILE A 148 24.32 -27.10 10.93
CA ILE A 148 23.39 -26.07 11.39
C ILE A 148 21.92 -26.46 11.11
N ALA A 149 21.65 -27.07 9.96
CA ALA A 149 20.29 -27.54 9.64
C ALA A 149 19.84 -28.64 10.62
N GLN A 150 20.72 -29.57 10.96
CA GLN A 150 20.39 -30.68 11.85
C GLN A 150 20.08 -30.24 13.30
N GLU A 151 20.62 -29.12 13.75
CA GLU A 151 20.33 -28.57 15.10
C GLU A 151 18.84 -28.31 15.34
N ASP A 152 18.07 -27.96 14.30
CA ASP A 152 16.62 -27.74 14.38
C ASP A 152 15.78 -28.98 13.97
N GLY A 153 16.44 -30.14 13.74
CA GLY A 153 15.79 -31.38 13.30
C GLY A 153 15.37 -31.35 11.83
N VAL A 154 15.97 -30.51 11.01
CA VAL A 154 15.76 -30.45 9.56
C VAL A 154 17.01 -30.90 8.81
N ASN A 155 16.85 -31.36 7.59
CA ASN A 155 17.95 -31.88 6.77
C ASN A 155 18.20 -30.98 5.56
N LEU A 156 19.50 -30.67 5.34
CA LEU A 156 19.97 -29.91 4.17
C LEU A 156 20.59 -30.87 3.16
N HIS A 157 19.94 -31.04 2.02
CA HIS A 157 20.46 -31.77 0.87
C HIS A 157 21.11 -30.79 -0.10
N ILE A 158 22.31 -31.12 -0.59
CA ILE A 158 23.11 -30.24 -1.45
C ILE A 158 23.46 -30.98 -2.73
N ILE A 159 23.20 -30.37 -3.87
CA ILE A 159 23.67 -30.81 -5.20
C ILE A 159 24.78 -29.86 -5.64
N SER A 160 25.95 -30.41 -5.94
CA SER A 160 27.09 -29.72 -6.58
C SER A 160 27.43 -30.30 -7.95
N ASP A 161 26.87 -31.46 -8.27
CA ASP A 161 27.04 -32.09 -9.58
C ASP A 161 26.38 -31.27 -10.68
N ARG A 162 27.11 -31.02 -11.75
CA ARG A 162 26.71 -30.10 -12.80
C ARG A 162 25.54 -30.63 -13.63
N GLU A 163 25.49 -31.91 -13.88
CA GLU A 163 24.44 -32.55 -14.65
C GLU A 163 23.13 -32.52 -13.91
N ARG A 164 23.15 -32.89 -12.62
CA ARG A 164 21.98 -32.82 -11.72
C ARG A 164 21.47 -31.39 -11.56
N ILE A 165 22.36 -30.38 -11.45
CA ILE A 165 21.96 -28.97 -11.44
C ILE A 165 21.24 -28.61 -12.74
N CYS A 166 21.69 -29.08 -13.89
CA CYS A 166 21.04 -28.84 -15.17
C CYS A 166 19.67 -29.52 -15.28
N GLN A 167 19.53 -30.73 -14.77
CA GLN A 167 18.25 -31.44 -14.68
C GLN A 167 17.27 -30.74 -13.75
N LEU A 168 17.74 -30.30 -12.57
CA LEU A 168 16.96 -29.53 -11.62
C LEU A 168 16.53 -28.16 -12.18
N ALA A 169 17.40 -27.48 -12.92
CA ALA A 169 17.09 -26.23 -13.60
C ALA A 169 15.96 -26.40 -14.64
N THR A 170 15.92 -27.56 -15.32
CA THR A 170 14.85 -27.89 -16.25
C THR A 170 13.52 -28.13 -15.52
N LEU A 171 13.56 -28.85 -14.40
CA LEU A 171 12.39 -29.06 -13.53
C LEU A 171 11.87 -27.75 -12.97
N ALA A 172 12.75 -26.88 -12.48
CA ALA A 172 12.39 -25.57 -11.95
C ALA A 172 11.78 -24.66 -13.03
N ALA A 173 12.30 -24.69 -14.26
CA ALA A 173 11.69 -23.97 -15.37
C ALA A 173 10.30 -24.51 -15.73
N GLU A 174 10.11 -25.82 -15.65
CA GLU A 174 8.78 -26.43 -15.83
C GLU A 174 7.80 -25.94 -14.79
N ALA A 175 8.17 -25.96 -13.51
CA ALA A 175 7.36 -25.43 -12.41
C ALA A 175 7.16 -23.90 -12.54
N GLY A 176 8.20 -23.16 -12.92
CA GLY A 176 8.16 -21.72 -13.15
C GLY A 176 7.17 -21.29 -14.22
N ARG A 177 6.96 -22.13 -15.26
CA ARG A 177 5.94 -21.85 -16.31
C ARG A 177 4.54 -21.75 -15.73
N PHE A 178 4.24 -22.46 -14.65
CA PHE A 178 2.95 -22.35 -13.96
C PHE A 178 2.65 -20.92 -13.55
N LYS A 179 3.62 -20.19 -13.01
CA LYS A 179 3.46 -18.78 -12.59
C LYS A 179 3.02 -17.85 -13.70
N PHE A 180 3.35 -18.19 -14.96
CA PHE A 180 3.07 -17.36 -16.13
C PHE A 180 1.90 -17.87 -16.98
N THR A 181 1.39 -19.07 -16.70
CA THR A 181 0.25 -19.66 -17.41
C THR A 181 -0.99 -19.75 -16.53
N HIS A 182 -0.87 -19.61 -15.22
CA HIS A 182 -1.97 -19.63 -14.26
C HIS A 182 -2.29 -18.20 -13.82
N GLU A 183 -3.47 -17.71 -14.19
CA GLU A 183 -3.86 -16.29 -14.04
C GLU A 183 -3.77 -15.81 -12.61
N ALA A 184 -4.36 -16.53 -11.65
CA ALA A 184 -4.42 -16.08 -10.26
C ALA A 184 -3.01 -15.97 -9.65
N THR A 185 -2.14 -16.96 -9.86
CA THR A 185 -0.75 -16.92 -9.39
C THR A 185 0.05 -15.79 -10.04
N HIS A 186 -0.17 -15.55 -11.35
CA HIS A 186 0.50 -14.44 -12.04
C HIS A 186 0.03 -13.08 -11.51
N ARG A 187 -1.28 -12.87 -11.32
CA ARG A 187 -1.84 -11.64 -10.78
C ARG A 187 -1.35 -11.36 -9.36
N GLU A 188 -1.20 -12.40 -8.54
CA GLU A 188 -0.61 -12.27 -7.21
C GLU A 188 0.86 -11.82 -7.28
N LEU A 189 1.69 -12.46 -8.11
CA LEU A 189 3.07 -12.03 -8.34
C LEU A 189 3.13 -10.56 -8.80
N TYR A 190 2.31 -10.19 -9.79
CA TYR A 190 2.23 -8.83 -10.32
C TYR A 190 1.84 -7.82 -9.24
N HIS A 191 0.91 -8.18 -8.35
CA HIS A 191 0.47 -7.34 -7.23
C HIS A 191 1.64 -6.95 -6.31
N TYR A 192 2.61 -7.84 -6.13
CA TYR A 192 3.77 -7.58 -5.26
C TYR A 192 4.98 -6.98 -6.01
N LEU A 193 4.94 -6.77 -7.31
CA LEU A 193 5.98 -6.02 -8.02
C LEU A 193 5.86 -4.52 -7.73
N ARG A 194 6.99 -3.87 -7.49
CA ARG A 194 7.06 -2.42 -7.24
C ARG A 194 7.78 -1.74 -8.39
N PHE A 195 6.99 -1.18 -9.31
CA PHE A 195 7.47 -0.60 -10.56
C PHE A 195 8.10 0.79 -10.39
N SER A 196 8.05 1.39 -9.21
CA SER A 196 8.71 2.67 -8.91
C SER A 196 9.25 2.71 -7.49
N ARG A 197 10.33 3.48 -7.28
CA ARG A 197 10.91 3.70 -5.94
C ARG A 197 9.90 4.34 -4.99
N SER A 198 9.10 5.25 -5.47
CA SER A 198 8.06 5.90 -4.67
C SER A 198 6.96 4.94 -4.22
N HIS A 199 6.54 4.02 -5.08
CA HIS A 199 5.60 2.97 -4.71
C HIS A 199 6.21 2.02 -3.66
N ALA A 200 7.46 1.60 -3.85
CA ALA A 200 8.19 0.79 -2.88
C ALA A 200 8.32 1.50 -1.52
N ALA A 201 8.63 2.81 -1.51
CA ALA A 201 8.79 3.60 -0.30
C ALA A 201 7.47 3.77 0.49
N ARG A 202 6.35 3.92 -0.20
CA ARG A 202 5.02 4.02 0.45
C ARG A 202 4.56 2.72 1.05
N ARG A 203 4.68 1.62 0.30
CA ARG A 203 4.17 0.30 0.70
C ARG A 203 5.09 -0.38 1.71
N ARG A 204 6.39 -0.24 1.53
CA ARG A 204 7.45 -0.90 2.31
C ARG A 204 7.31 -2.43 2.35
N ASP A 205 6.73 -2.99 1.28
CA ASP A 205 6.56 -4.42 1.00
C ASP A 205 6.85 -4.67 -0.48
N GLY A 206 6.71 -5.92 -0.92
CA GLY A 206 6.87 -6.29 -2.32
C GLY A 206 8.32 -6.31 -2.82
N LEU A 207 8.47 -6.48 -4.13
CA LEU A 207 9.72 -6.69 -4.82
C LEU A 207 9.99 -5.53 -5.79
N PRO A 208 10.95 -4.63 -5.49
CA PRO A 208 11.38 -3.59 -6.42
C PRO A 208 12.00 -4.18 -7.70
N LEU A 209 11.75 -3.58 -8.86
CA LEU A 209 12.30 -4.04 -10.14
C LEU A 209 13.83 -4.09 -10.16
N GLU A 210 14.48 -3.24 -9.41
CA GLU A 210 15.94 -3.21 -9.25
C GLU A 210 16.49 -4.56 -8.77
N HIS A 211 15.69 -5.32 -7.99
CA HIS A 211 16.06 -6.66 -7.52
C HIS A 211 16.04 -7.74 -8.62
N PHE A 212 15.43 -7.44 -9.76
CA PHE A 212 15.44 -8.30 -10.96
C PHE A 212 16.44 -7.80 -12.00
N ASN A 213 17.33 -6.87 -11.66
CA ASN A 213 18.25 -6.21 -12.55
C ASN A 213 17.58 -5.47 -13.73
N ILE A 214 16.33 -5.05 -13.55
CA ILE A 214 15.58 -4.25 -14.52
C ILE A 214 15.85 -2.77 -14.21
N PRO A 215 16.46 -2.02 -15.14
CA PRO A 215 16.75 -0.61 -14.93
C PRO A 215 15.48 0.23 -14.80
N ALA A 216 15.54 1.32 -14.04
CA ALA A 216 14.38 2.17 -13.77
C ALA A 216 13.71 2.74 -15.03
N TRP A 217 14.48 2.98 -16.12
CA TRP A 217 13.94 3.47 -17.39
C TRP A 217 13.08 2.44 -18.10
N MET A 218 13.28 1.13 -17.84
CA MET A 218 12.44 0.04 -18.37
C MET A 218 11.19 -0.22 -17.55
N ALA A 219 10.98 0.48 -16.43
CA ALA A 219 9.89 0.19 -15.49
C ALA A 219 8.51 0.22 -16.14
N GLN A 220 8.26 1.17 -17.05
CA GLN A 220 6.98 1.26 -17.76
C GLN A 220 6.77 0.10 -18.74
N ALA A 221 7.80 -0.26 -19.49
CA ALA A 221 7.75 -1.41 -20.38
C ALA A 221 7.57 -2.73 -19.62
N ALA A 222 8.30 -2.90 -18.49
CA ALA A 222 8.13 -4.04 -17.61
C ALA A 222 6.71 -4.11 -17.00
N ARG A 223 6.13 -2.97 -16.63
CA ARG A 223 4.75 -2.92 -16.11
C ARG A 223 3.74 -3.40 -17.16
N ILE A 224 3.88 -2.98 -18.42
CA ILE A 224 3.00 -3.40 -19.51
C ILE A 224 3.25 -4.86 -19.86
N GLY A 225 4.52 -5.26 -20.01
CA GLY A 225 4.91 -6.62 -20.38
C GLY A 225 4.60 -7.69 -19.34
N MET A 226 4.42 -7.30 -18.08
CA MET A 226 4.04 -8.20 -16.98
C MET A 226 2.54 -8.11 -16.64
N ASP A 227 1.76 -7.24 -17.30
CA ASP A 227 0.30 -7.26 -17.16
C ASP A 227 -0.29 -8.57 -17.69
N TRP A 228 -1.27 -9.16 -16.98
CA TRP A 228 -1.81 -10.46 -17.36
C TRP A 228 -2.36 -10.52 -18.77
N ARG A 229 -3.02 -9.47 -19.23
CA ARG A 229 -3.59 -9.45 -20.61
C ARG A 229 -2.50 -9.57 -21.66
N MET A 230 -1.39 -8.86 -21.43
CA MET A 230 -0.22 -8.92 -22.32
C MET A 230 0.47 -10.29 -22.23
N VAL A 231 0.69 -10.79 -21.00
CA VAL A 231 1.32 -12.12 -20.79
C VAL A 231 0.46 -13.23 -21.38
N ALA A 232 -0.86 -13.22 -21.17
CA ALA A 232 -1.77 -14.22 -21.73
C ALA A 232 -1.77 -14.22 -23.27
N TRP A 233 -1.65 -13.04 -23.89
CA TRP A 233 -1.52 -12.93 -25.34
C TRP A 233 -0.17 -13.44 -25.83
N LEU A 234 0.92 -13.01 -25.21
CA LEU A 234 2.29 -13.44 -25.56
C LEU A 234 2.53 -14.94 -25.30
N ASN A 235 1.82 -15.52 -24.34
CA ASN A 235 1.91 -16.96 -24.06
C ASN A 235 1.49 -17.85 -25.24
N ARG A 236 0.65 -17.33 -26.14
CA ARG A 236 0.32 -18.01 -27.41
C ARG A 236 1.53 -18.16 -28.34
N LEU A 237 2.53 -17.29 -28.13
CA LEU A 237 3.83 -17.32 -28.85
C LEU A 237 4.95 -17.98 -28.00
N GLY A 238 4.61 -18.64 -26.89
CA GLY A 238 5.58 -19.32 -26.03
C GLY A 238 6.32 -18.44 -25.04
N TYR A 239 5.85 -17.23 -24.75
CA TYR A 239 6.53 -16.27 -23.86
C TYR A 239 6.79 -16.81 -22.45
N HIS A 240 5.89 -17.66 -21.92
CA HIS A 240 6.08 -18.34 -20.63
C HIS A 240 7.34 -19.21 -20.58
N HIS A 241 7.78 -19.78 -21.70
CA HIS A 241 9.04 -20.53 -21.75
C HIS A 241 10.25 -19.62 -21.56
N VAL A 242 10.23 -18.43 -22.20
CA VAL A 242 11.31 -17.45 -22.08
C VAL A 242 11.39 -16.91 -20.66
N LEU A 243 10.25 -16.52 -20.07
CA LEU A 243 10.20 -16.02 -18.71
C LEU A 243 10.68 -17.08 -17.70
N ALA A 244 10.21 -18.31 -17.80
CA ALA A 244 10.63 -19.40 -16.91
C ALA A 244 12.12 -19.74 -17.08
N TYR A 245 12.64 -19.69 -18.30
CA TYR A 245 14.07 -19.89 -18.54
C TYR A 245 14.91 -18.81 -17.85
N ILE A 246 14.57 -17.54 -18.03
CA ILE A 246 15.33 -16.42 -17.44
C ILE A 246 15.23 -16.41 -15.92
N GLN A 247 14.04 -16.64 -15.35
CA GLN A 247 13.81 -16.50 -13.92
C GLN A 247 14.16 -17.74 -13.09
N GLU A 248 14.19 -18.92 -13.72
CA GLU A 248 14.48 -20.18 -13.01
C GLU A 248 15.72 -20.86 -13.60
N SER A 249 15.65 -21.35 -14.83
CA SER A 249 16.68 -22.23 -15.38
C SER A 249 18.06 -21.56 -15.48
N MET A 250 18.13 -20.38 -16.07
CA MET A 250 19.39 -19.65 -16.25
C MET A 250 20.06 -19.35 -14.90
N LEU A 251 19.27 -18.97 -13.92
CA LEU A 251 19.78 -18.62 -12.59
C LEU A 251 20.28 -19.85 -11.84
N ILE A 252 19.52 -20.95 -11.83
CA ILE A 252 19.93 -22.22 -11.20
C ILE A 252 21.18 -22.77 -11.88
N ARG A 253 21.24 -22.77 -13.21
CA ARG A 253 22.42 -23.23 -13.98
C ARG A 253 23.69 -22.42 -13.68
N SER A 254 23.59 -21.16 -13.25
CA SER A 254 24.76 -20.36 -12.89
C SER A 254 25.34 -20.72 -11.51
N ALA A 255 24.58 -21.36 -10.64
CA ALA A 255 25.00 -21.62 -9.29
C ALA A 255 25.97 -22.83 -9.20
N PRO A 256 26.98 -22.78 -8.31
CA PRO A 256 27.86 -23.93 -8.02
C PRO A 256 27.14 -24.99 -7.18
N ILE A 257 26.16 -24.60 -6.38
CA ILE A 257 25.34 -25.53 -5.58
C ILE A 257 23.87 -25.14 -5.56
N VAL A 258 23.00 -26.16 -5.43
CA VAL A 258 21.58 -25.98 -5.15
C VAL A 258 21.23 -26.83 -3.91
N CYS A 259 20.48 -26.23 -3.03
CA CYS A 259 20.12 -26.76 -1.73
C CYS A 259 18.62 -27.01 -1.62
N LEU A 260 18.24 -28.09 -0.95
CA LEU A 260 16.86 -28.39 -0.56
C LEU A 260 16.83 -28.64 0.94
N LEU A 261 16.04 -27.83 1.64
CA LEU A 261 15.82 -27.96 3.07
C LEU A 261 14.53 -28.73 3.30
N ARG A 262 14.61 -29.83 4.07
CA ARG A 262 13.52 -30.76 4.34
C ARG A 262 13.24 -30.84 5.84
N CYS A 263 11.96 -30.83 6.22
CA CYS A 263 11.51 -31.09 7.60
C CYS A 263 10.95 -32.53 7.75
N PRO A 264 10.79 -33.00 9.01
CA PRO A 264 10.31 -34.35 9.28
C PRO A 264 8.83 -34.59 8.90
N SER A 265 7.98 -33.60 9.06
CA SER A 265 6.55 -33.68 8.79
C SER A 265 5.98 -32.38 8.21
N GLU A 266 4.68 -32.37 7.90
CA GLU A 266 3.94 -31.18 7.45
C GLU A 266 3.28 -30.40 8.60
N GLU A 267 3.69 -30.65 9.82
CA GLU A 267 3.18 -29.93 10.95
C GLU A 267 3.67 -28.49 10.97
N ARG A 268 2.84 -27.58 11.47
CA ARG A 268 3.16 -26.16 11.60
C ARG A 268 4.47 -25.93 12.36
N THR A 269 4.68 -26.69 13.43
CA THR A 269 5.89 -26.61 14.26
C THR A 269 7.15 -26.94 13.50
N ASP A 270 7.10 -27.88 12.55
CA ASP A 270 8.23 -28.26 11.73
C ASP A 270 8.55 -27.21 10.67
N TYR A 271 7.53 -26.55 10.10
CA TYR A 271 7.75 -25.40 9.23
C TYR A 271 8.29 -24.16 9.99
N LEU A 272 7.87 -23.94 11.23
CA LEU A 272 8.45 -22.89 12.08
C LEU A 272 9.93 -23.17 12.39
N ARG A 273 10.30 -24.43 12.74
CA ARG A 273 11.69 -24.85 12.92
C ARG A 273 12.48 -24.74 11.61
N GLY A 274 11.89 -25.20 10.51
CA GLY A 274 12.48 -25.06 9.17
C GLY A 274 12.77 -23.61 8.79
N GLY A 275 11.90 -22.70 9.17
CA GLY A 275 12.09 -21.25 8.97
C GLY A 275 13.25 -20.67 9.80
N ARG A 276 13.41 -21.13 11.06
CA ARG A 276 14.56 -20.77 11.87
C ARG A 276 15.86 -21.26 11.24
N SER A 277 15.90 -22.53 10.87
CA SER A 277 17.05 -23.14 10.22
C SER A 277 17.39 -22.44 8.91
N LEU A 278 16.40 -22.17 8.05
CA LEU A 278 16.60 -21.42 6.79
C LEU A 278 17.23 -20.07 7.04
N GLN A 279 16.78 -19.31 8.05
CA GLN A 279 17.36 -18.01 8.39
C GLN A 279 18.81 -18.14 8.88
N ARG A 280 19.09 -19.10 9.74
CA ARG A 280 20.43 -19.36 10.27
C ARG A 280 21.41 -19.75 9.14
N LEU A 281 20.98 -20.65 8.25
CA LEU A 281 21.73 -21.01 7.04
C LEU A 281 22.04 -19.80 6.16
N TRP A 282 21.05 -18.93 5.98
CA TRP A 282 21.21 -17.75 5.14
C TRP A 282 22.16 -16.72 5.76
N LEU A 283 22.15 -16.57 7.09
CA LEU A 283 23.10 -15.71 7.80
C LEU A 283 24.51 -16.29 7.74
N THR A 284 24.67 -17.59 7.88
CA THR A 284 25.96 -18.29 7.74
C THR A 284 26.50 -18.16 6.32
N ALA A 285 25.65 -18.32 5.30
CA ALA A 285 26.03 -18.08 3.92
C ALA A 285 26.52 -16.63 3.72
N ALA A 286 25.80 -15.64 4.27
CA ALA A 286 26.21 -14.24 4.20
C ALA A 286 27.58 -14.00 4.88
N LYS A 287 27.87 -14.66 6.01
CA LYS A 287 29.17 -14.64 6.70
C LYS A 287 30.31 -15.11 5.78
N TYR A 288 30.04 -16.08 4.92
CA TYR A 288 31.00 -16.60 3.94
C TYR A 288 31.01 -15.85 2.60
N GLY A 289 30.26 -14.76 2.50
CA GLY A 289 30.12 -14.02 1.22
C GLY A 289 29.32 -14.76 0.16
N LEU A 290 28.59 -15.81 0.56
CA LEU A 290 27.74 -16.59 -0.33
C LEU A 290 26.36 -15.92 -0.47
N ALA A 291 25.94 -15.70 -1.70
CA ALA A 291 24.60 -15.24 -2.01
C ALA A 291 23.62 -16.41 -2.01
N VAL A 292 22.41 -16.12 -1.59
CA VAL A 292 21.30 -17.10 -1.56
C VAL A 292 20.09 -16.54 -2.31
N GLN A 293 19.47 -17.37 -3.13
CA GLN A 293 18.18 -17.06 -3.75
C GLN A 293 17.24 -18.26 -3.65
N PRO A 294 16.06 -18.09 -3.01
CA PRO A 294 15.00 -19.10 -3.05
C PRO A 294 14.45 -19.32 -4.47
N HIS A 295 14.20 -20.60 -4.79
CA HIS A 295 13.51 -21.08 -5.98
C HIS A 295 12.38 -22.00 -5.57
N SER A 296 11.35 -21.43 -4.92
CA SER A 296 10.30 -22.19 -4.24
C SER A 296 9.25 -22.82 -5.16
N ALA A 297 9.19 -22.45 -6.45
CA ALA A 297 8.11 -22.87 -7.35
C ALA A 297 7.86 -24.39 -7.37
N VAL A 298 8.94 -25.21 -7.42
CA VAL A 298 8.79 -26.67 -7.37
C VAL A 298 8.27 -27.14 -6.03
N ALA A 299 8.81 -26.60 -4.94
CA ALA A 299 8.42 -26.90 -3.57
C ALA A 299 6.96 -26.54 -3.29
N ASP A 300 6.54 -25.35 -3.73
CA ASP A 300 5.17 -24.86 -3.53
C ASP A 300 4.15 -25.69 -4.31
N LEU A 301 4.45 -26.02 -5.57
CA LEU A 301 3.59 -26.88 -6.38
C LEU A 301 3.53 -28.31 -5.83
N THR A 302 4.65 -28.85 -5.33
CA THR A 302 4.67 -30.14 -4.65
C THR A 302 3.77 -30.13 -3.43
N TYR A 303 3.77 -29.05 -2.65
CA TYR A 303 2.93 -28.90 -1.46
C TYR A 303 1.44 -28.70 -1.80
N ALA A 304 1.11 -28.01 -2.89
CA ALA A 304 -0.28 -27.78 -3.32
C ALA A 304 -1.08 -29.08 -3.53
N ARG A 305 -0.40 -30.21 -3.80
CA ARG A 305 -1.00 -31.53 -3.94
C ARG A 305 -1.64 -32.04 -2.66
N HIS A 306 -1.03 -31.78 -1.49
CA HIS A 306 -1.42 -32.37 -0.20
C HIS A 306 -2.74 -31.83 0.36
N GLY A 307 -3.18 -30.65 -0.05
CA GLY A 307 -4.47 -30.05 0.33
C GLY A 307 -5.64 -30.37 -0.60
N GLY A 308 -5.39 -31.21 -1.62
CA GLY A 308 -6.25 -31.30 -2.80
C GLY A 308 -6.03 -30.09 -3.70
N TYR A 309 -5.93 -30.32 -5.01
CA TYR A 309 -5.71 -29.24 -5.95
C TYR A 309 -6.87 -28.24 -5.94
N HIS A 310 -6.54 -26.96 -5.88
CA HIS A 310 -7.52 -25.93 -6.10
C HIS A 310 -8.20 -26.09 -7.48
N HIS A 311 -9.48 -25.82 -7.58
CA HIS A 311 -10.27 -26.02 -8.82
C HIS A 311 -9.73 -25.28 -10.04
N SER A 312 -8.99 -24.17 -9.84
CA SER A 312 -8.35 -23.40 -10.91
C SER A 312 -7.16 -24.12 -11.57
N ILE A 313 -6.59 -25.17 -10.92
CA ILE A 313 -5.47 -25.92 -11.45
C ILE A 313 -5.99 -26.98 -12.42
N THR A 314 -5.63 -26.82 -13.69
CA THR A 314 -6.10 -27.71 -14.77
C THR A 314 -5.53 -29.13 -14.63
N GLU A 315 -6.23 -30.10 -15.20
CA GLU A 315 -5.82 -31.52 -15.21
C GLU A 315 -4.41 -31.71 -15.84
N HIS A 316 -4.08 -30.94 -16.87
CA HIS A 316 -2.74 -30.94 -17.45
C HIS A 316 -1.65 -30.58 -16.44
N TRP A 317 -1.91 -29.57 -15.60
CA TRP A 317 -0.96 -29.16 -14.57
C TRP A 317 -0.93 -30.14 -13.40
N ARG A 318 -2.08 -30.72 -13.00
CA ARG A 318 -2.14 -31.74 -11.93
C ARG A 318 -1.22 -32.92 -12.24
N LYS A 319 -1.32 -33.49 -13.46
CA LYS A 319 -0.46 -34.60 -13.90
C LYS A 319 1.03 -34.27 -13.85
N ARG A 320 1.41 -33.04 -14.18
CA ARG A 320 2.81 -32.60 -14.11
C ARG A 320 3.30 -32.46 -12.69
N ILE A 321 2.49 -31.81 -11.84
CA ILE A 321 2.80 -31.56 -10.43
C ILE A 321 2.93 -32.88 -9.67
N ASP A 322 2.10 -33.89 -9.97
CA ASP A 322 2.18 -35.22 -9.34
C ASP A 322 3.55 -35.90 -9.55
N GLY A 323 4.24 -35.61 -10.62
CA GLY A 323 5.57 -36.11 -10.90
C GLY A 323 6.72 -35.36 -10.20
N PHE A 324 6.51 -34.15 -9.68
CA PHE A 324 7.58 -33.33 -9.10
C PHE A 324 8.22 -33.94 -7.85
N PRO A 325 7.48 -34.51 -6.87
CA PRO A 325 8.09 -35.10 -5.69
C PRO A 325 9.05 -36.25 -5.99
N GLN A 326 8.70 -37.10 -6.94
CA GLN A 326 9.54 -38.21 -7.32
C GLN A 326 10.83 -37.70 -7.96
N ARG A 327 10.75 -36.78 -8.92
CA ARG A 327 11.92 -36.19 -9.59
C ARG A 327 12.84 -35.45 -8.61
N LEU A 328 12.27 -34.76 -7.59
CA LEU A 328 13.06 -34.13 -6.53
C LEU A 328 13.79 -35.17 -5.68
N ARG A 329 13.12 -36.26 -5.28
CA ARG A 329 13.76 -37.32 -4.52
C ARG A 329 14.92 -37.97 -5.27
N GLU A 330 14.72 -38.25 -6.55
CA GLU A 330 15.77 -38.79 -7.43
C GLU A 330 16.97 -37.86 -7.56
N LEU A 331 16.72 -36.55 -7.80
CA LEU A 331 17.79 -35.57 -7.96
C LEU A 331 18.58 -35.31 -6.68
N PHE A 332 17.91 -35.28 -5.52
CA PHE A 332 18.54 -35.04 -4.22
C PHE A 332 18.90 -36.30 -3.45
N GLU A 333 18.68 -37.48 -4.03
CA GLU A 333 18.93 -38.79 -3.41
C GLU A 333 18.23 -38.92 -2.04
N ILE A 334 16.94 -38.58 -2.01
CA ILE A 334 16.14 -38.58 -0.78
C ILE A 334 15.30 -39.87 -0.70
N GLU A 335 15.50 -40.62 0.35
CA GLU A 335 14.66 -41.73 0.71
C GLU A 335 13.48 -41.31 1.61
N GLY A 336 12.32 -41.94 1.42
CA GLY A 336 11.10 -41.71 2.21
C GLY A 336 10.29 -40.48 1.77
N GLU A 337 9.54 -39.90 2.72
CA GLU A 337 8.63 -38.79 2.47
C GLU A 337 9.38 -37.47 2.27
N LEU A 338 8.82 -36.61 1.44
CA LEU A 338 9.43 -35.35 1.05
C LEU A 338 8.57 -34.17 1.53
N HIS A 339 8.94 -33.59 2.66
CA HIS A 339 8.34 -32.38 3.23
C HIS A 339 9.29 -31.20 3.07
N VAL A 340 9.12 -30.45 1.97
CA VAL A 340 10.04 -29.39 1.60
C VAL A 340 9.74 -28.09 2.36
N VAL A 341 10.73 -27.59 3.08
CA VAL A 341 10.72 -26.23 3.64
C VAL A 341 10.99 -25.22 2.53
N ASN A 342 12.15 -25.33 1.88
CA ASN A 342 12.52 -24.42 0.80
C ASN A 342 13.58 -25.06 -0.11
N MET A 343 13.63 -24.64 -1.37
CA MET A 343 14.70 -24.93 -2.31
C MET A 343 15.36 -23.61 -2.71
N PHE A 344 16.68 -23.56 -2.68
CA PHE A 344 17.43 -22.35 -2.97
C PHE A 344 18.77 -22.65 -3.61
N ARG A 345 19.23 -21.72 -4.48
CA ARG A 345 20.59 -21.76 -5.01
C ARG A 345 21.53 -20.93 -4.14
N MET A 346 22.79 -21.31 -4.09
CA MET A 346 23.82 -20.65 -3.32
C MET A 346 25.14 -20.59 -4.09
N GLY A 347 25.92 -19.52 -3.90
CA GLY A 347 27.22 -19.32 -4.53
C GLY A 347 27.72 -17.89 -4.44
N TYR A 348 28.91 -17.62 -4.96
CA TYR A 348 29.50 -16.28 -4.95
C TYR A 348 28.85 -15.40 -6.03
N PRO A 349 28.31 -14.22 -5.68
CA PRO A 349 27.61 -13.38 -6.65
C PRO A 349 28.62 -12.70 -7.60
N THR A 350 28.26 -12.60 -8.89
CA THR A 350 29.07 -11.91 -9.90
C THR A 350 28.91 -10.39 -9.89
N ARG A 351 27.94 -9.88 -9.16
CA ARG A 351 27.64 -8.44 -9.00
C ARG A 351 27.61 -8.05 -7.55
N THR A 352 27.77 -6.75 -7.29
CA THR A 352 27.63 -6.18 -5.93
C THR A 352 26.29 -6.57 -5.31
N TRP A 353 26.30 -6.70 -3.98
CA TRP A 353 25.09 -7.02 -3.23
C TRP A 353 24.01 -5.99 -3.48
N PRO A 354 22.76 -6.41 -3.78
CA PRO A 354 21.66 -5.49 -3.91
C PRO A 354 21.30 -4.86 -2.57
N THR A 355 20.68 -3.70 -2.61
CA THR A 355 20.09 -3.11 -1.42
C THR A 355 18.91 -3.94 -0.93
N ARG A 356 18.76 -4.06 0.37
CA ARG A 356 17.62 -4.74 0.98
C ARG A 356 16.31 -4.03 0.62
N SER A 357 15.24 -4.79 0.39
CA SER A 357 13.87 -4.25 0.31
C SER A 357 13.48 -3.55 1.61
N LEU A 358 12.77 -2.43 1.49
CA LEU A 358 12.27 -1.68 2.64
C LEU A 358 11.33 -2.55 3.50
N ARG A 359 11.36 -2.28 4.80
CA ARG A 359 10.51 -2.94 5.79
C ARG A 359 9.47 -1.98 6.36
N ARG A 360 8.30 -2.49 6.69
CA ARG A 360 7.30 -1.72 7.44
C ARG A 360 7.83 -1.38 8.83
N PRO A 361 7.43 -0.23 9.40
CA PRO A 361 7.74 0.08 10.79
C PRO A 361 7.20 -1.01 11.71
N VAL A 362 7.98 -1.39 12.70
CA VAL A 362 7.55 -2.33 13.74
C VAL A 362 6.47 -1.69 14.59
N LYS A 363 5.36 -2.41 14.77
CA LYS A 363 4.29 -2.03 15.70
C LYS A 363 4.17 -3.10 16.78
N ILE A 364 4.15 -2.67 18.04
CA ILE A 364 3.96 -3.55 19.19
C ILE A 364 2.56 -3.28 19.73
N HIS A 365 1.76 -4.34 19.86
CA HIS A 365 0.44 -4.28 20.47
C HIS A 365 0.53 -4.75 21.92
N TYR A 366 0.21 -3.89 22.87
CA TYR A 366 0.19 -4.23 24.30
C TYR A 366 -1.22 -4.69 24.69
N GLN A 367 -1.33 -5.90 25.24
CA GLN A 367 -2.56 -6.38 25.83
C GLN A 367 -2.63 -5.86 27.27
N THR A 368 -3.46 -4.86 27.51
CA THR A 368 -3.83 -4.43 28.87
C THR A 368 -5.04 -5.25 29.33
N SER A 369 -4.94 -5.93 30.48
CA SER A 369 -6.10 -6.64 31.05
C SER A 369 -7.08 -5.63 31.67
N PRO A 370 -8.33 -5.58 31.20
CA PRO A 370 -9.46 -6.41 31.65
C PRO A 370 -10.23 -7.02 30.47
N ALA A 371 -9.96 -8.27 30.19
CA ALA A 371 -10.15 -8.89 28.88
C ALA A 371 -11.53 -9.50 28.58
N ALA A 372 -12.44 -9.62 29.51
CA ALA A 372 -13.65 -10.43 29.29
C ALA A 372 -14.84 -9.70 28.64
N LYS A 373 -14.97 -8.37 28.83
CA LYS A 373 -16.05 -7.58 28.23
C LYS A 373 -15.69 -6.99 26.86
N GLU A 374 -14.41 -6.63 26.67
CA GLU A 374 -13.90 -6.03 25.42
C GLU A 374 -13.80 -7.05 24.28
N ASP A 375 -13.52 -8.32 24.59
CA ASP A 375 -13.37 -9.40 23.60
C ASP A 375 -14.70 -9.77 22.93
N GLN A 376 -15.81 -9.75 23.67
CA GLN A 376 -17.14 -10.03 23.12
C GLN A 376 -17.64 -8.87 22.23
N THR A 377 -17.40 -7.63 22.63
CA THR A 377 -17.74 -6.43 21.85
C THR A 377 -16.94 -6.35 20.56
N ASN A 378 -15.66 -6.73 20.58
CA ASN A 378 -14.80 -6.76 19.39
C ASN A 378 -15.20 -7.88 18.40
N LYS A 379 -15.62 -9.05 18.89
CA LYS A 379 -16.13 -10.15 18.05
C LYS A 379 -17.43 -9.78 17.33
N GLU A 380 -18.32 -9.09 18.02
CA GLU A 380 -19.56 -8.58 17.43
C GLU A 380 -19.27 -7.51 16.37
N ALA A 381 -18.35 -6.58 16.65
CA ALA A 381 -17.90 -5.55 15.69
C ALA A 381 -17.25 -6.16 14.45
N ASP A 382 -16.44 -7.19 14.59
CA ASP A 382 -15.79 -7.88 13.47
C ASP A 382 -16.76 -8.71 12.64
N SER A 383 -17.76 -9.31 13.29
CA SER A 383 -18.84 -10.03 12.62
C SER A 383 -19.72 -9.06 11.81
N PHE A 384 -20.11 -7.95 12.43
CA PHE A 384 -20.84 -6.88 11.77
C PHE A 384 -20.08 -6.34 10.55
N TYR A 385 -18.78 -6.03 10.74
CA TYR A 385 -17.94 -5.50 9.68
C TYR A 385 -17.82 -6.44 8.48
N ARG A 386 -17.61 -7.74 8.73
CA ARG A 386 -17.56 -8.75 7.66
C ARG A 386 -18.84 -8.79 6.85
N THR A 387 -19.99 -8.75 7.53
CA THR A 387 -21.30 -8.76 6.88
C THR A 387 -21.55 -7.47 6.09
N LEU A 388 -21.22 -6.30 6.66
CA LEU A 388 -21.34 -5.00 6.00
C LEU A 388 -20.54 -4.95 4.70
N THR A 389 -19.33 -5.50 4.70
CA THR A 389 -18.40 -5.40 3.57
C THR A 389 -18.35 -6.65 2.68
N GLU A 390 -19.20 -7.65 2.91
CA GLU A 390 -19.21 -8.91 2.17
C GLU A 390 -19.31 -8.72 0.66
N ARG A 391 -20.16 -7.81 0.22
CA ARG A 391 -20.38 -7.51 -1.21
C ARG A 391 -19.29 -6.65 -1.84
N ASN A 392 -18.35 -6.12 -1.06
CA ASN A 392 -17.18 -5.42 -1.59
C ASN A 392 -16.17 -6.38 -2.23
N GLY A 393 -16.03 -7.61 -1.69
CA GLY A 393 -15.29 -8.67 -2.34
C GLY A 393 -16.06 -9.21 -3.55
N PRO A 394 -15.43 -9.54 -4.67
CA PRO A 394 -14.00 -9.60 -4.94
C PRO A 394 -13.36 -8.29 -5.44
N PHE A 395 -14.07 -7.16 -5.40
CA PHE A 395 -13.60 -5.87 -5.95
C PHE A 395 -12.56 -5.18 -5.06
N ILE A 396 -12.70 -5.32 -3.74
CA ILE A 396 -11.75 -4.84 -2.72
C ILE A 396 -11.17 -6.07 -2.03
N SER A 397 -9.85 -6.24 -2.10
CA SER A 397 -9.21 -7.38 -1.46
C SER A 397 -9.33 -7.30 0.08
N PRO A 398 -9.29 -8.41 0.80
CA PRO A 398 -9.33 -8.41 2.27
C PRO A 398 -8.26 -7.54 2.92
N SER A 399 -7.07 -7.45 2.31
CA SER A 399 -5.98 -6.59 2.79
C SER A 399 -6.30 -5.10 2.62
N GLU A 400 -6.88 -4.72 1.50
CA GLU A 400 -7.30 -3.34 1.24
C GLU A 400 -8.49 -2.96 2.11
N GLN A 401 -9.43 -3.89 2.29
CA GLN A 401 -10.57 -3.71 3.18
C GLN A 401 -10.11 -3.47 4.62
N ALA A 402 -9.15 -4.25 5.11
CA ALA A 402 -8.58 -4.08 6.44
C ALA A 402 -7.75 -2.78 6.57
N LEU A 403 -7.08 -2.34 5.50
CA LEU A 403 -6.42 -1.04 5.47
C LEU A 403 -7.43 0.11 5.56
N LEU A 404 -8.50 0.05 4.77
CA LEU A 404 -9.56 1.06 4.78
C LEU A 404 -10.21 1.18 6.17
N ARG A 405 -10.47 0.06 6.85
CA ARG A 405 -11.02 0.01 8.20
C ARG A 405 -10.13 0.71 9.22
N ARG A 406 -8.82 0.48 9.15
CA ARG A 406 -7.87 0.90 10.21
C ARG A 406 -7.27 2.28 10.01
N GLN A 407 -7.20 2.76 8.77
CA GLN A 407 -6.54 4.02 8.46
C GLN A 407 -7.43 5.21 8.79
N ARG A 408 -6.84 6.25 9.38
CA ARG A 408 -7.56 7.47 9.73
C ARG A 408 -7.62 8.42 8.55
N ILE A 409 -8.84 8.72 8.09
CA ILE A 409 -9.11 9.59 6.97
C ILE A 409 -9.43 10.98 7.49
N GLY A 410 -8.66 12.00 7.07
CA GLY A 410 -8.96 13.40 7.39
C GLY A 410 -9.95 13.99 6.38
N VAL A 411 -11.00 14.66 6.88
CA VAL A 411 -11.96 15.37 6.03
C VAL A 411 -12.08 16.80 6.53
N ALA A 412 -11.63 17.73 5.72
CA ALA A 412 -11.68 19.16 5.99
C ALA A 412 -12.89 19.76 5.26
N GLY A 413 -13.91 20.15 6.02
CA GLY A 413 -15.22 20.58 5.51
C GLY A 413 -16.17 19.40 5.27
N CYS A 414 -17.33 19.37 5.98
CA CYS A 414 -18.35 18.32 5.86
C CYS A 414 -19.56 18.77 5.01
N GLY A 415 -19.35 19.71 4.08
CA GLY A 415 -20.37 20.20 3.15
C GLY A 415 -20.59 19.29 1.93
N SER A 416 -20.80 19.90 0.75
CA SER A 416 -21.09 19.17 -0.51
C SER A 416 -19.93 18.24 -0.94
N ILE A 417 -18.70 18.61 -0.67
CA ILE A 417 -17.51 17.83 -1.02
C ILE A 417 -17.24 16.77 0.06
N GLY A 418 -16.86 17.17 1.27
CA GLY A 418 -16.45 16.22 2.30
C GLY A 418 -17.62 15.38 2.83
N GLY A 419 -18.80 15.98 3.04
CA GLY A 419 -19.98 15.25 3.52
C GLY A 419 -20.44 14.15 2.58
N ALA A 420 -20.37 14.37 1.28
CA ALA A 420 -20.69 13.35 0.28
C ALA A 420 -19.71 12.15 0.31
N SER A 421 -18.43 12.40 0.61
CA SER A 421 -17.40 11.36 0.72
C SER A 421 -17.61 10.46 1.93
N LEU A 422 -18.03 11.02 3.06
CA LEU A 422 -18.09 10.33 4.35
C LEU A 422 -19.05 9.15 4.36
N GLU A 423 -20.27 9.32 3.81
CA GLU A 423 -21.23 8.22 3.77
C GLU A 423 -20.79 7.09 2.82
N VAL A 424 -20.22 7.42 1.66
CA VAL A 424 -19.72 6.41 0.72
C VAL A 424 -18.55 5.65 1.32
N LEU A 425 -17.61 6.33 1.96
CA LEU A 425 -16.47 5.71 2.65
C LEU A 425 -16.94 4.79 3.79
N THR A 426 -17.92 5.23 4.58
CA THR A 426 -18.50 4.41 5.65
C THR A 426 -19.15 3.13 5.09
N ARG A 427 -19.92 3.22 4.00
CA ARG A 427 -20.50 2.06 3.32
C ARG A 427 -19.45 1.13 2.73
N MET A 428 -18.32 1.67 2.29
CA MET A 428 -17.17 0.88 1.85
C MET A 428 -16.38 0.25 3.01
N GLY A 429 -16.68 0.60 4.27
CA GLY A 429 -16.07 0.02 5.45
C GLY A 429 -14.95 0.85 6.09
N ALA A 430 -14.85 2.15 5.82
CA ALA A 430 -14.00 3.04 6.60
C ALA A 430 -14.62 3.29 7.99
N GLU A 431 -13.83 3.16 9.06
CA GLU A 431 -14.29 3.30 10.43
C GLU A 431 -13.60 4.43 11.21
N ASN A 432 -12.49 5.00 10.69
CA ASN A 432 -11.70 5.98 11.45
C ASN A 432 -11.58 7.31 10.70
N PHE A 433 -12.07 8.38 11.31
CA PHE A 433 -12.12 9.69 10.70
C PHE A 433 -11.58 10.79 11.62
N LEU A 434 -11.08 11.87 11.01
CA LEU A 434 -10.79 13.14 11.64
C LEU A 434 -11.50 14.22 10.83
N LEU A 435 -12.53 14.83 11.42
CA LEU A 435 -13.41 15.78 10.77
C LEU A 435 -13.11 17.20 11.25
N ALA A 436 -12.92 18.13 10.34
CA ALA A 436 -12.75 19.53 10.66
C ALA A 436 -13.86 20.34 9.97
N GLU A 437 -14.78 20.90 10.74
CA GLU A 437 -15.98 21.58 10.23
C GLU A 437 -16.41 22.67 11.22
N PRO A 438 -16.56 23.94 10.80
CA PRO A 438 -17.04 25.00 11.67
C PRO A 438 -18.55 25.28 11.56
N ASP A 439 -19.22 24.82 10.49
CA ASP A 439 -20.55 25.31 10.11
C ASP A 439 -21.71 24.44 10.62
N VAL A 440 -22.89 25.05 10.57
CA VAL A 440 -24.18 24.37 10.73
C VAL A 440 -24.89 24.18 9.40
N PHE A 441 -25.82 23.24 9.31
CA PHE A 441 -26.65 23.07 8.12
C PHE A 441 -27.69 24.21 7.98
N GLU A 442 -27.82 24.72 6.77
CA GLU A 442 -28.82 25.73 6.37
C GLU A 442 -29.79 25.15 5.33
N LEU A 443 -30.94 25.78 5.17
CA LEU A 443 -31.98 25.33 4.22
C LEU A 443 -31.43 25.23 2.79
N ASN A 444 -30.62 26.18 2.35
CA ASN A 444 -30.02 26.21 1.01
C ASN A 444 -28.97 25.11 0.78
N ASN A 445 -28.55 24.40 1.83
CA ASN A 445 -27.61 23.26 1.71
C ASN A 445 -28.30 21.98 1.25
N LEU A 446 -29.62 21.85 1.48
CA LEU A 446 -30.38 20.62 1.22
C LEU A 446 -30.41 20.23 -0.26
N ASN A 447 -30.17 21.18 -1.18
CA ASN A 447 -30.14 20.88 -2.62
C ASN A 447 -28.95 20.03 -3.05
N ARG A 448 -27.88 19.95 -2.23
CA ARG A 448 -26.60 19.32 -2.62
C ARG A 448 -25.82 18.61 -1.51
N GLN A 449 -26.11 18.89 -0.25
CA GLN A 449 -25.45 18.25 0.89
C GLN A 449 -26.32 17.12 1.45
N ASN A 450 -25.70 16.08 1.97
CA ASN A 450 -26.40 14.96 2.59
C ASN A 450 -27.00 15.38 3.93
N ALA A 451 -28.11 16.09 3.88
CA ALA A 451 -28.84 16.61 5.04
C ALA A 451 -30.34 16.57 4.78
N THR A 452 -31.11 16.58 5.87
CA THR A 452 -32.56 16.64 5.87
C THR A 452 -33.04 17.91 6.57
N THR A 453 -34.34 18.20 6.51
CA THR A 453 -34.93 19.32 7.24
C THR A 453 -34.71 19.22 8.77
N ALA A 454 -34.55 18.02 9.31
CA ALA A 454 -34.24 17.77 10.71
C ALA A 454 -32.80 18.17 11.11
N ASP A 455 -31.92 18.35 10.12
CA ASP A 455 -30.51 18.72 10.35
C ASP A 455 -30.28 20.25 10.32
N ILE A 456 -31.27 21.05 9.91
CA ILE A 456 -31.15 22.50 9.85
C ILE A 456 -30.81 23.06 11.23
N GLY A 457 -29.77 23.91 11.30
CA GLY A 457 -29.25 24.48 12.54
C GLY A 457 -28.31 23.54 13.33
N ARG A 458 -28.16 22.28 12.96
CA ARG A 458 -27.25 21.34 13.61
C ARG A 458 -25.83 21.47 13.00
N HIS A 459 -24.82 21.23 13.82
CA HIS A 459 -23.44 21.21 13.38
C HIS A 459 -23.22 20.12 12.31
N LYS A 460 -22.65 20.50 11.13
CA LYS A 460 -22.56 19.61 9.97
C LYS A 460 -21.83 18.30 10.26
N ALA A 461 -20.67 18.34 10.93
CA ALA A 461 -19.91 17.14 11.24
C ALA A 461 -20.63 16.21 12.21
N GLU A 462 -21.38 16.75 13.20
CA GLU A 462 -22.11 15.93 14.17
C GLU A 462 -23.29 15.23 13.53
N ALA A 463 -24.11 15.97 12.79
CA ALA A 463 -25.23 15.37 12.06
C ALA A 463 -24.78 14.34 11.02
N THR A 464 -23.63 14.57 10.39
CA THR A 464 -23.03 13.61 9.46
C THR A 464 -22.51 12.37 10.20
N LEU A 465 -21.84 12.53 11.34
CA LEU A 465 -21.36 11.39 12.14
C LEU A 465 -22.54 10.54 12.63
N GLU A 466 -23.64 11.14 13.04
CA GLU A 466 -24.84 10.40 13.43
C GLU A 466 -25.37 9.53 12.26
N ARG A 467 -25.44 10.06 11.05
CA ARG A 467 -25.81 9.26 9.86
C ARG A 467 -24.81 8.15 9.56
N MET A 468 -23.51 8.42 9.72
CA MET A 468 -22.48 7.39 9.55
C MET A 468 -22.61 6.26 10.57
N THR A 469 -22.97 6.59 11.83
CA THR A 469 -23.19 5.59 12.88
C THR A 469 -24.47 4.77 12.68
N LEU A 470 -25.47 5.32 11.99
CA LEU A 470 -26.63 4.55 11.54
C LEU A 470 -26.29 3.55 10.41
N ILE A 471 -25.23 3.80 9.65
CA ILE A 471 -24.71 2.88 8.63
C ILE A 471 -23.78 1.83 9.26
N ASN A 472 -22.84 2.28 10.09
CA ASN A 472 -21.89 1.44 10.79
C ASN A 472 -21.72 1.97 12.24
N PRO A 473 -22.28 1.29 13.27
CA PRO A 473 -22.22 1.73 14.65
C PRO A 473 -20.80 1.76 15.25
N HIS A 474 -19.82 1.18 14.56
CA HIS A 474 -18.43 1.12 15.01
C HIS A 474 -17.55 2.24 14.43
N VAL A 475 -18.14 3.19 13.70
CA VAL A 475 -17.42 4.39 13.23
C VAL A 475 -16.89 5.21 14.39
N LYS A 476 -15.62 5.59 14.27
CA LYS A 476 -14.91 6.46 15.21
C LYS A 476 -14.53 7.74 14.49
N ALA A 477 -14.99 8.86 14.98
CA ALA A 477 -14.60 10.16 14.45
C ALA A 477 -14.24 11.13 15.58
N GLU A 478 -13.13 11.82 15.41
CA GLU A 478 -12.78 13.01 16.17
C GLU A 478 -13.22 14.25 15.39
N ILE A 479 -13.88 15.19 16.06
CA ILE A 479 -14.43 16.39 15.41
C ILE A 479 -13.69 17.63 15.92
N LEU A 480 -13.05 18.35 15.03
CA LEU A 480 -12.51 19.68 15.25
C LEU A 480 -13.61 20.71 14.94
N ARG A 481 -14.41 21.06 15.97
CA ARG A 481 -15.62 21.87 15.83
C ARG A 481 -15.41 23.30 15.30
N ARG A 482 -14.19 23.84 15.45
CA ARG A 482 -13.83 25.17 14.91
C ARG A 482 -13.32 25.10 13.46
N GLY A 483 -13.42 23.93 12.82
CA GLY A 483 -12.79 23.67 11.55
C GLY A 483 -11.26 23.60 11.65
N LEU A 484 -10.59 23.82 10.54
CA LEU A 484 -9.14 23.97 10.53
C LEU A 484 -8.76 25.38 11.00
N THR A 485 -7.75 25.43 11.86
CA THR A 485 -7.10 26.65 12.31
C THR A 485 -5.59 26.49 12.21
N PRO A 486 -4.80 27.59 12.20
CA PRO A 486 -3.34 27.48 12.17
C PRO A 486 -2.77 26.58 13.29
N GLU A 487 -3.41 26.59 14.47
CA GLU A 487 -2.96 25.84 15.65
C GLU A 487 -3.21 24.33 15.53
N ASN A 488 -4.32 23.91 14.89
CA ASN A 488 -4.69 22.50 14.77
C ASN A 488 -4.28 21.85 13.43
N LEU A 489 -3.85 22.65 12.47
CA LEU A 489 -3.56 22.20 11.09
C LEU A 489 -2.48 21.11 11.04
N ALA A 490 -1.37 21.32 11.74
CA ALA A 490 -0.27 20.34 11.77
C ALA A 490 -0.72 19.01 12.39
N TYR A 491 -1.54 19.05 13.43
CA TYR A 491 -2.15 17.89 14.05
C TYR A 491 -3.09 17.17 13.07
N PHE A 492 -4.01 17.91 12.45
CA PHE A 492 -4.96 17.35 11.48
C PHE A 492 -4.24 16.59 10.36
N VAL A 493 -3.21 17.19 9.78
CA VAL A 493 -2.43 16.59 8.68
C VAL A 493 -1.64 15.38 9.18
N SER A 494 -0.99 15.45 10.35
CA SER A 494 -0.17 14.36 10.88
C SER A 494 -0.98 13.11 11.19
N CYS A 495 -2.18 13.29 11.75
CA CYS A 495 -3.09 12.22 12.14
C CYS A 495 -3.84 11.59 10.95
N SER A 496 -3.82 12.21 9.78
CA SER A 496 -4.52 11.73 8.58
C SER A 496 -3.58 10.95 7.66
N VAL A 497 -4.01 9.78 7.17
CA VAL A 497 -3.26 9.02 6.15
C VAL A 497 -3.49 9.60 4.76
N VAL A 498 -4.70 10.08 4.51
CA VAL A 498 -5.17 10.76 3.31
C VAL A 498 -6.17 11.83 3.72
N ILE A 499 -6.21 12.92 2.97
CA ILE A 499 -7.05 14.08 3.28
C ILE A 499 -8.03 14.30 2.13
N VAL A 500 -9.33 14.42 2.46
CA VAL A 500 -10.36 14.93 1.57
C VAL A 500 -10.55 16.41 1.91
N ASP A 501 -10.22 17.28 0.95
CA ASP A 501 -10.26 18.73 1.11
C ASP A 501 -11.55 19.29 0.53
N GLY A 502 -12.51 19.54 1.41
CA GLY A 502 -13.75 20.26 1.17
C GLY A 502 -13.77 21.66 1.80
N VAL A 503 -12.59 22.23 2.13
CA VAL A 503 -12.48 23.61 2.64
C VAL A 503 -13.09 24.56 1.62
N ASP A 504 -13.94 25.47 2.12
CA ASP A 504 -14.65 26.43 1.31
C ASP A 504 -13.70 27.36 0.54
N VAL A 505 -14.17 27.91 -0.56
CA VAL A 505 -13.41 28.84 -1.41
C VAL A 505 -14.14 30.18 -1.58
N THR A 506 -15.17 30.43 -0.75
CA THR A 506 -16.01 31.62 -0.86
C THR A 506 -15.49 32.83 -0.06
N THR A 507 -14.69 32.60 0.99
CA THR A 507 -14.12 33.65 1.83
C THR A 507 -12.59 33.71 1.76
N PRO A 508 -11.96 34.88 1.93
CA PRO A 508 -10.50 34.99 1.94
C PRO A 508 -9.83 34.17 3.03
N SER A 509 -10.46 34.05 4.22
CA SER A 509 -9.95 33.24 5.33
C SER A 509 -9.95 31.75 5.01
N ALA A 510 -11.01 31.24 4.37
CA ALA A 510 -11.10 29.86 3.93
C ALA A 510 -10.11 29.56 2.80
N LEU A 511 -9.93 30.49 1.84
CA LEU A 511 -8.90 30.36 0.79
C LEU A 511 -7.49 30.27 1.38
N ARG A 512 -7.18 31.12 2.36
CA ARG A 512 -5.89 31.06 3.08
C ARG A 512 -5.71 29.71 3.77
N MET A 513 -6.72 29.23 4.47
CA MET A 513 -6.67 27.93 5.17
C MET A 513 -6.47 26.77 4.17
N LYS A 514 -7.14 26.81 3.03
CA LYS A 514 -6.95 25.81 1.97
C LYS A 514 -5.51 25.77 1.45
N ILE A 515 -4.89 26.92 1.21
CA ILE A 515 -3.49 27.01 0.79
C ILE A 515 -2.57 26.44 1.90
N MET A 516 -2.77 26.86 3.14
CA MET A 516 -2.00 26.36 4.30
C MET A 516 -2.14 24.86 4.47
N LEU A 517 -3.35 24.30 4.27
CA LEU A 517 -3.59 22.85 4.30
C LEU A 517 -2.71 22.12 3.27
N HIS A 518 -2.65 22.63 2.06
CA HIS A 518 -1.83 22.02 1.01
C HIS A 518 -0.32 22.18 1.25
N GLU A 519 0.12 23.29 1.84
CA GLU A 519 1.51 23.51 2.23
C GLU A 519 1.92 22.55 3.35
N GLU A 520 1.09 22.42 4.37
CA GLU A 520 1.33 21.49 5.46
C GLU A 520 1.28 20.03 5.02
N ALA A 521 0.33 19.66 4.14
CA ALA A 521 0.25 18.34 3.54
C ALA A 521 1.49 18.02 2.68
N TYR A 522 2.03 19.02 1.98
CA TYR A 522 3.28 18.88 1.25
C TYR A 522 4.46 18.66 2.20
N ARG A 523 4.57 19.46 3.26
CA ARG A 523 5.61 19.33 4.28
C ARG A 523 5.62 17.93 4.93
N GLN A 524 4.42 17.39 5.22
CA GLN A 524 4.24 16.08 5.84
C GLN A 524 4.07 14.93 4.82
N GLN A 525 4.24 15.21 3.52
CA GLN A 525 4.17 14.21 2.45
C GLN A 525 2.85 13.41 2.44
N LYS A 526 1.70 14.10 2.49
CA LYS A 526 0.36 13.49 2.47
C LYS A 526 -0.29 13.62 1.10
N THR A 527 -1.26 12.73 0.82
CA THR A 527 -2.15 12.88 -0.35
C THR A 527 -3.37 13.70 0.01
N VAL A 528 -3.70 14.71 -0.82
CA VAL A 528 -4.90 15.53 -0.69
C VAL A 528 -5.79 15.35 -1.92
N ILE A 529 -7.08 15.11 -1.69
CA ILE A 529 -8.11 14.91 -2.71
C ILE A 529 -9.11 16.05 -2.63
N CYS A 530 -9.19 16.88 -3.67
CA CYS A 530 -10.11 18.01 -3.76
C CYS A 530 -11.15 17.80 -4.85
N GLY A 531 -12.34 18.38 -4.69
CA GLY A 531 -13.38 18.45 -5.70
C GLY A 531 -13.81 19.86 -6.04
N TYR A 532 -14.21 20.05 -7.29
CA TYR A 532 -14.81 21.29 -7.77
C TYR A 532 -16.05 20.95 -8.58
N ASP A 533 -17.21 21.40 -8.08
CA ASP A 533 -18.51 21.23 -8.71
C ASP A 533 -18.71 22.32 -9.76
N ILE A 534 -18.76 21.94 -11.03
CA ILE A 534 -18.84 22.84 -12.17
C ILE A 534 -20.10 22.52 -13.00
N ALA A 535 -21.25 23.07 -12.61
CA ALA A 535 -22.56 22.68 -13.17
C ALA A 535 -22.79 21.16 -13.10
N GLY A 536 -23.01 20.49 -14.23
CA GLY A 536 -23.12 19.02 -14.31
C GLY A 536 -21.79 18.27 -14.42
N THR A 537 -20.67 18.94 -14.27
CA THR A 537 -19.31 18.37 -14.42
C THR A 537 -18.58 18.37 -13.09
N GLN A 538 -18.02 17.23 -12.72
CA GLN A 538 -17.17 17.08 -11.54
C GLN A 538 -15.69 17.09 -11.94
N LEU A 539 -14.92 18.02 -11.37
CA LEU A 539 -13.47 18.04 -11.47
C LEU A 539 -12.84 17.55 -10.16
N LEU A 540 -12.22 16.37 -10.19
CA LEU A 540 -11.42 15.84 -9.10
C LEU A 540 -9.95 16.20 -9.31
N ARG A 541 -9.31 16.76 -8.28
CA ARG A 541 -7.88 17.02 -8.22
C ARG A 541 -7.26 16.20 -7.10
N ILE A 542 -6.21 15.45 -7.43
CA ILE A 542 -5.46 14.65 -6.47
C ILE A 542 -4.03 15.16 -6.43
N TYR A 543 -3.62 15.60 -5.26
CA TYR A 543 -2.29 16.12 -4.97
C TYR A 543 -1.54 15.08 -4.12
N ASP A 544 -0.76 14.24 -4.78
CA ASP A 544 0.12 13.29 -4.10
C ASP A 544 1.46 13.98 -3.81
N TYR A 545 1.70 14.30 -2.54
CA TYR A 545 2.91 14.99 -2.08
C TYR A 545 4.01 14.07 -1.57
N HIS A 546 3.83 12.75 -1.59
CA HIS A 546 4.79 11.78 -1.06
C HIS A 546 6.19 11.85 -1.70
N ASN A 547 6.31 12.36 -2.90
CA ASN A 547 7.58 12.36 -3.64
C ASN A 547 8.29 13.71 -3.64
N GLY A 548 7.73 14.74 -3.02
CA GLY A 548 8.24 16.11 -3.08
C GLY A 548 8.27 16.75 -4.49
N LYS A 549 7.89 16.00 -5.52
CA LYS A 549 7.92 16.47 -6.92
C LYS A 549 6.84 17.48 -7.25
N ARG A 550 5.71 17.45 -6.53
CA ARG A 550 4.62 18.38 -6.72
C ARG A 550 4.65 19.45 -5.64
N ARG A 551 4.65 20.69 -6.05
CA ARG A 551 4.49 21.82 -5.14
C ARG A 551 3.03 21.93 -4.67
N PRO A 552 2.77 22.54 -3.50
CA PRO A 552 1.42 22.84 -3.05
C PRO A 552 0.58 23.48 -4.15
N LEU A 553 -0.63 22.96 -4.39
CA LEU A 553 -1.54 23.40 -5.45
C LEU A 553 -0.86 23.57 -6.83
N ASN A 554 0.12 22.73 -7.15
CA ASN A 554 0.98 22.79 -8.35
C ASN A 554 1.81 24.10 -8.45
N GLY A 555 2.09 24.78 -7.35
CA GLY A 555 2.88 26.01 -7.29
C GLY A 555 2.14 27.26 -7.78
N LYS A 556 0.83 27.20 -8.00
CA LYS A 556 0.03 28.29 -8.60
C LYS A 556 -0.25 29.47 -7.65
N PHE A 557 0.02 29.29 -6.37
CA PHE A 557 -0.23 30.28 -5.32
C PHE A 557 1.05 30.83 -4.67
N ARG A 558 2.22 30.51 -5.24
CA ARG A 558 3.48 31.05 -4.76
C ARG A 558 3.54 32.54 -5.09
N ASN A 559 3.85 33.39 -4.10
CA ASN A 559 3.93 34.83 -4.23
C ASN A 559 2.61 35.50 -4.70
N VAL A 560 1.46 34.95 -4.34
CA VAL A 560 0.15 35.54 -4.62
C VAL A 560 -0.37 36.18 -3.33
N ASP A 561 -0.86 37.41 -3.44
CA ASP A 561 -1.58 38.05 -2.34
C ASP A 561 -2.95 37.37 -2.15
N VAL A 562 -3.04 36.53 -1.13
CA VAL A 562 -4.24 35.74 -0.83
C VAL A 562 -5.30 36.62 -0.14
N ASP A 563 -4.90 37.67 0.53
CA ASP A 563 -5.80 38.53 1.32
C ASP A 563 -6.75 39.33 0.43
N ASN A 564 -6.28 39.69 -0.77
CA ASN A 564 -7.06 40.37 -1.80
C ASN A 564 -7.61 39.44 -2.90
N MET A 565 -7.49 38.10 -2.70
CA MET A 565 -7.94 37.13 -3.69
C MET A 565 -9.45 36.89 -3.58
N THR A 566 -10.15 37.04 -4.70
CA THR A 566 -11.55 36.60 -4.81
C THR A 566 -11.67 35.10 -5.07
N SER A 567 -12.82 34.53 -4.77
CA SER A 567 -13.17 33.11 -5.10
C SER A 567 -12.94 32.81 -6.58
N LEU A 568 -13.35 33.72 -7.46
CA LEU A 568 -13.16 33.59 -8.90
C LEU A 568 -11.67 33.64 -9.28
N GLY A 569 -10.87 34.50 -8.63
CA GLY A 569 -9.42 34.55 -8.78
C GLY A 569 -8.75 33.25 -8.42
N PHE A 570 -9.15 32.61 -7.30
CA PHE A 570 -8.68 31.31 -6.89
C PHE A 570 -9.07 30.23 -7.91
N LEU A 571 -10.36 30.15 -8.25
CA LEU A 571 -10.90 29.12 -9.16
C LEU A 571 -10.26 29.22 -10.56
N SER A 572 -10.00 30.42 -11.07
CA SER A 572 -9.32 30.63 -12.36
C SER A 572 -7.90 30.06 -12.40
N LYS A 573 -7.23 29.99 -11.26
CA LYS A 573 -5.92 29.33 -11.14
C LYS A 573 -6.01 27.81 -11.06
N VAL A 574 -7.08 27.25 -10.48
CA VAL A 574 -7.23 25.80 -10.26
C VAL A 574 -7.96 25.13 -11.43
N ILE A 575 -9.01 25.77 -11.95
CA ILE A 575 -9.85 25.26 -13.05
C ILE A 575 -9.32 25.85 -14.36
N SER A 576 -9.06 24.99 -15.35
CA SER A 576 -8.71 25.46 -16.69
C SER A 576 -9.97 25.92 -17.43
N PRO A 577 -9.92 26.97 -18.26
CA PRO A 577 -11.03 27.31 -19.15
C PRO A 577 -11.53 26.13 -20.01
N LEU A 578 -10.61 25.20 -20.32
CA LEU A 578 -10.95 23.94 -21.02
C LEU A 578 -11.69 22.92 -20.13
N ASP A 579 -11.78 23.12 -18.83
CA ASP A 579 -12.53 22.29 -17.90
C ASP A 579 -13.98 22.77 -17.73
N LEU A 580 -14.28 24.02 -18.15
CA LEU A 580 -15.61 24.60 -17.99
C LEU A 580 -16.60 23.98 -18.99
N PRO A 581 -17.70 23.38 -18.55
CA PRO A 581 -18.78 22.98 -19.44
C PRO A 581 -19.47 24.21 -20.05
N ILE A 582 -20.19 24.00 -21.16
CA ILE A 582 -20.82 25.07 -21.89
C ILE A 582 -21.82 25.85 -21.02
N GLU A 583 -22.51 25.17 -20.13
CA GLU A 583 -23.50 25.72 -19.21
C GLU A 583 -22.91 26.72 -18.21
N MET A 584 -21.61 26.56 -17.85
CA MET A 584 -20.90 27.47 -16.94
C MET A 584 -20.41 28.75 -17.59
N LEU A 585 -20.32 28.83 -18.91
CA LEU A 585 -19.79 30.02 -19.60
C LEU A 585 -20.65 31.29 -19.36
N PRO A 586 -22.01 31.24 -19.50
CA PRO A 586 -22.86 32.38 -19.12
C PRO A 586 -22.81 32.66 -17.61
N VAL A 587 -22.83 31.62 -16.75
CA VAL A 587 -22.75 31.79 -15.31
C VAL A 587 -21.46 32.46 -14.88
N THR A 588 -20.32 32.03 -15.45
CA THR A 588 -19.01 32.70 -15.21
C THR A 588 -19.04 34.18 -15.59
N ARG A 589 -19.74 34.53 -16.67
CA ARG A 589 -19.89 35.92 -17.08
C ARG A 589 -20.73 36.74 -16.08
N GLN A 590 -21.83 36.15 -15.57
CA GLN A 590 -22.66 36.78 -14.53
C GLN A 590 -21.90 36.95 -13.22
N MET A 591 -21.09 35.96 -12.84
CA MET A 591 -20.21 36.05 -11.66
C MET A 591 -19.19 37.18 -11.80
N ILE A 592 -18.59 37.37 -12.98
CA ILE A 592 -17.65 38.43 -13.25
C ILE A 592 -18.35 39.82 -13.21
N ALA A 593 -19.59 39.89 -13.69
CA ALA A 593 -20.41 41.11 -13.67
C ALA A 593 -20.95 41.45 -12.27
N GLY A 594 -20.78 40.54 -11.27
CA GLY A 594 -21.34 40.74 -9.92
C GLY A 594 -22.86 40.53 -9.85
N GLU A 595 -23.45 39.86 -10.83
CA GLU A 595 -24.89 39.60 -10.93
C GLU A 595 -25.31 38.39 -10.08
N LEU A 596 -24.35 37.58 -9.60
CA LEU A 596 -24.57 36.39 -8.76
C LEU A 596 -23.81 36.52 -7.42
N GLU A 597 -24.56 36.38 -6.33
CA GLU A 597 -24.02 36.47 -4.96
C GLU A 597 -23.31 35.18 -4.54
N SER A 598 -23.66 34.05 -5.14
CA SER A 598 -23.09 32.72 -4.78
C SER A 598 -22.77 31.88 -6.01
N ILE A 599 -21.83 30.95 -5.85
CA ILE A 599 -21.46 29.98 -6.89
C ILE A 599 -22.55 28.91 -6.97
N PRO A 600 -23.22 28.75 -8.13
CA PRO A 600 -24.24 27.71 -8.29
C PRO A 600 -23.64 26.30 -8.19
N GLN A 601 -24.30 25.41 -7.44
CA GLN A 601 -23.90 24.03 -7.24
C GLN A 601 -25.11 23.08 -7.39
N LEU A 602 -24.84 21.84 -7.84
CA LEU A 602 -25.86 20.83 -8.07
C LEU A 602 -25.58 19.57 -7.21
N GLY A 603 -26.68 18.94 -6.72
CA GLY A 603 -26.61 17.70 -5.95
C GLY A 603 -25.92 16.53 -6.69
N PRO A 604 -26.19 16.28 -7.99
CA PRO A 604 -25.51 15.22 -8.72
C PRO A 604 -23.98 15.31 -8.74
N THR A 605 -23.40 16.51 -8.84
CA THR A 605 -21.94 16.69 -8.83
C THR A 605 -21.36 16.42 -7.45
N ALA A 606 -22.00 16.90 -6.39
CA ALA A 606 -21.58 16.62 -5.01
C ALA A 606 -21.59 15.09 -4.73
N THR A 607 -22.69 14.40 -5.11
CA THR A 607 -22.79 12.95 -4.97
C THR A 607 -21.70 12.23 -5.78
N GLN A 608 -21.45 12.66 -7.01
CA GLN A 608 -20.37 12.09 -7.84
C GLN A 608 -19.00 12.26 -7.23
N PHE A 609 -18.73 13.40 -6.59
CA PHE A 609 -17.50 13.59 -5.85
C PHE A 609 -17.36 12.54 -4.74
N GLY A 610 -18.43 12.29 -3.98
CA GLY A 610 -18.45 11.26 -2.94
C GLY A 610 -17.99 9.89 -3.46
N VAL A 611 -18.50 9.47 -4.61
CA VAL A 611 -18.14 8.21 -5.27
C VAL A 611 -16.67 8.22 -5.72
N LEU A 612 -16.24 9.25 -6.42
CA LEU A 612 -14.89 9.35 -6.97
C LEU A 612 -13.82 9.46 -5.87
N SER A 613 -14.10 10.25 -4.84
CA SER A 613 -13.17 10.45 -3.73
C SER A 613 -13.02 9.19 -2.89
N ALA A 614 -14.09 8.42 -2.69
CA ALA A 614 -14.02 7.17 -1.95
C ALA A 614 -13.10 6.14 -2.62
N TRP A 615 -13.17 5.99 -3.95
CA TRP A 615 -12.23 5.20 -4.72
C TRP A 615 -10.81 5.78 -4.68
N ALA A 616 -10.65 7.09 -4.79
CA ALA A 616 -9.34 7.73 -4.71
C ALA A 616 -8.69 7.58 -3.32
N VAL A 617 -9.48 7.63 -2.25
CA VAL A 617 -9.04 7.34 -0.87
C VAL A 617 -8.56 5.90 -0.76
N LEU A 618 -9.34 4.93 -1.26
CA LEU A 618 -8.94 3.52 -1.25
C LEU A 618 -7.64 3.32 -2.02
N ASP A 619 -7.52 3.89 -3.22
CA ASP A 619 -6.32 3.79 -4.04
C ASP A 619 -5.11 4.46 -3.38
N ALA A 620 -5.30 5.62 -2.72
CA ALA A 620 -4.25 6.29 -1.96
C ALA A 620 -3.76 5.43 -0.79
N ILE A 621 -4.67 4.87 0.00
CA ILE A 621 -4.37 3.99 1.13
C ILE A 621 -3.70 2.69 0.65
N ALA A 622 -4.18 2.13 -0.45
CA ALA A 622 -3.61 0.94 -1.08
C ALA A 622 -2.27 1.20 -1.80
N GLY A 623 -1.86 2.47 -1.93
CA GLY A 623 -0.62 2.85 -2.62
C GLY A 623 -0.66 2.63 -4.13
N ARG A 624 -1.86 2.62 -4.72
CA ARG A 624 -2.03 2.55 -6.18
C ARG A 624 -1.71 3.89 -6.84
N PRO A 625 -1.25 3.91 -8.09
CA PRO A 625 -1.00 5.16 -8.80
C PRO A 625 -2.31 5.90 -9.09
N LEU A 626 -2.35 7.19 -8.77
CA LEU A 626 -3.52 8.03 -8.92
C LEU A 626 -3.32 9.05 -10.06
N ARG A 627 -4.36 9.25 -10.86
CA ARG A 627 -4.43 10.38 -11.77
C ARG A 627 -4.59 11.66 -10.94
N HIS A 628 -3.81 12.67 -11.25
CA HIS A 628 -3.88 13.96 -10.55
C HIS A 628 -5.06 14.86 -10.98
N ARG A 629 -5.73 14.49 -12.06
CA ARG A 629 -6.91 15.20 -12.59
C ARG A 629 -7.86 14.21 -13.23
N VAL A 630 -9.10 14.24 -12.79
CA VAL A 630 -10.22 13.50 -13.38
C VAL A 630 -11.35 14.50 -13.61
N LEU A 631 -11.87 14.54 -14.82
CA LEU A 631 -13.02 15.37 -15.21
C LEU A 631 -14.12 14.45 -15.72
N ILE A 632 -15.30 14.53 -15.12
CA ILE A 632 -16.46 13.74 -15.54
C ILE A 632 -17.64 14.69 -15.77
N ASP A 633 -18.07 14.75 -17.01
CA ASP A 633 -19.24 15.48 -17.47
C ASP A 633 -20.45 14.53 -17.49
N ILE A 634 -21.29 14.56 -16.43
CA ILE A 634 -22.44 13.68 -16.30
C ILE A 634 -23.43 13.90 -17.45
N PRO A 635 -23.87 15.14 -17.77
CA PRO A 635 -24.75 15.37 -18.89
C PRO A 635 -24.16 14.89 -20.22
N GLY A 636 -22.86 15.10 -20.42
CA GLY A 636 -22.17 14.70 -21.64
C GLY A 636 -22.09 13.19 -21.82
N VAL A 637 -21.99 12.41 -20.74
CA VAL A 637 -22.03 10.94 -20.80
C VAL A 637 -23.37 10.43 -21.28
N LEU A 638 -24.46 11.10 -20.91
CA LEU A 638 -25.84 10.71 -21.24
C LEU A 638 -26.30 11.15 -22.65
N ARG A 639 -25.55 12.06 -23.29
CA ARG A 639 -25.92 12.62 -24.60
C ARG A 639 -25.35 11.77 -25.75
N PRO A 640 -26.09 11.69 -26.87
CA PRO A 640 -25.63 11.03 -28.11
C PRO A 640 -24.34 11.68 -28.63
N THR A 641 -23.51 10.91 -29.33
CA THR A 641 -22.19 11.34 -29.82
C THR A 641 -22.25 12.61 -30.66
N GLY A 642 -23.27 12.75 -31.54
CA GLY A 642 -23.45 13.95 -32.38
C GLY A 642 -23.70 15.23 -31.57
N GLU A 643 -24.49 15.13 -30.48
CA GLU A 643 -24.72 16.28 -29.58
C GLU A 643 -23.46 16.63 -28.76
N ARG A 644 -22.68 15.63 -28.39
CA ARG A 644 -21.38 15.85 -27.71
C ARG A 644 -20.41 16.66 -28.60
N TRP A 645 -20.35 16.35 -29.89
CA TRP A 645 -19.53 17.10 -30.84
C TRP A 645 -20.01 18.54 -31.04
N LYS A 646 -21.32 18.77 -31.19
CA LYS A 646 -21.88 20.12 -31.27
C LYS A 646 -21.56 20.95 -30.04
N GLN A 647 -21.70 20.35 -28.84
CA GLN A 647 -21.39 21.02 -27.59
C GLN A 647 -19.88 21.31 -27.46
N PHE A 648 -19.03 20.40 -27.88
CA PHE A 648 -17.58 20.61 -27.89
C PHE A 648 -17.22 21.85 -28.75
N LEU A 649 -17.76 21.94 -29.96
CA LEU A 649 -17.52 23.10 -30.84
C LEU A 649 -18.10 24.40 -30.24
N SER A 650 -19.33 24.35 -29.74
CA SER A 650 -19.97 25.50 -29.09
C SER A 650 -19.21 25.96 -27.84
N ARG A 651 -18.63 25.03 -27.10
CA ARG A 651 -17.76 25.32 -25.94
C ARG A 651 -16.50 26.07 -26.34
N ILE A 652 -15.82 25.66 -27.40
CA ILE A 652 -14.63 26.37 -27.91
C ILE A 652 -14.98 27.82 -28.27
N VAL A 653 -16.08 28.01 -29.03
CA VAL A 653 -16.54 29.33 -29.38
C VAL A 653 -16.91 30.15 -28.13
N GLY A 654 -17.58 29.54 -27.16
CA GLY A 654 -17.94 30.19 -25.90
C GLY A 654 -16.72 30.62 -25.07
N ILE A 655 -15.69 29.78 -24.99
CA ILE A 655 -14.42 30.11 -24.29
C ILE A 655 -13.73 31.32 -24.96
N VAL A 656 -13.71 31.37 -26.29
CA VAL A 656 -13.14 32.51 -27.02
C VAL A 656 -13.93 33.79 -26.71
N ARG A 657 -15.29 33.71 -26.73
CA ARG A 657 -16.15 34.85 -26.36
C ARG A 657 -15.95 35.30 -24.91
N LEU A 658 -15.82 34.37 -23.97
CA LEU A 658 -15.54 34.68 -22.56
C LEU A 658 -14.17 35.38 -22.41
N LYS A 659 -13.13 34.92 -23.11
CA LYS A 659 -11.80 35.55 -23.10
C LYS A 659 -11.83 36.96 -23.65
N LEU A 660 -12.57 37.19 -24.73
CA LEU A 660 -12.76 38.54 -25.31
C LEU A 660 -13.52 39.44 -24.33
N TYR A 661 -14.55 38.92 -23.66
CA TYR A 661 -15.27 39.68 -22.64
C TYR A 661 -14.37 40.09 -21.47
N LEU A 662 -13.59 39.12 -20.91
CA LEU A 662 -12.62 39.39 -19.86
C LEU A 662 -11.63 40.50 -20.24
N ASN A 663 -11.05 40.39 -21.43
CA ASN A 663 -10.10 41.40 -21.92
C ASN A 663 -10.72 42.80 -22.05
N ARG A 664 -12.00 42.90 -22.44
CA ARG A 664 -12.74 44.18 -22.51
C ARG A 664 -13.02 44.72 -21.10
N SER A 665 -13.51 43.88 -20.17
CA SER A 665 -13.79 44.31 -18.80
C SER A 665 -12.53 44.77 -18.07
N MET A 666 -11.39 44.08 -18.26
CA MET A 666 -10.10 44.50 -17.70
C MET A 666 -9.62 45.85 -18.28
N LYS A 667 -9.79 46.07 -19.59
CA LYS A 667 -9.46 47.36 -20.20
C LYS A 667 -10.35 48.49 -19.70
N GLN A 668 -11.65 48.23 -19.52
CA GLN A 668 -12.59 49.20 -18.95
C GLN A 668 -12.27 49.56 -17.49
N ALA A 669 -11.93 48.54 -16.67
CA ALA A 669 -11.51 48.75 -15.28
C ALA A 669 -10.18 49.53 -15.20
N ALA A 670 -9.22 49.25 -16.07
CA ALA A 670 -7.96 50.00 -16.15
C ALA A 670 -8.18 51.45 -16.58
N ALA A 671 -9.07 51.71 -17.56
CA ALA A 671 -9.43 53.05 -17.99
C ALA A 671 -10.21 53.84 -16.92
N ALA A 672 -11.00 53.16 -16.09
CA ALA A 672 -11.71 53.80 -14.98
C ALA A 672 -10.81 54.12 -13.77
N SER A 673 -9.64 53.50 -13.68
CA SER A 673 -8.66 53.74 -12.62
C SER A 673 -7.58 54.79 -12.97
N GLU A 674 -7.55 55.31 -14.21
CA GLU A 674 -6.70 56.44 -14.53
C GLU A 674 -7.28 57.73 -13.90
N PRO A 675 -6.54 58.45 -13.02
CA PRO A 675 -7.02 59.72 -12.47
C PRO A 675 -7.14 60.74 -13.60
N ALA A 676 -8.32 61.40 -13.68
CA ALA A 676 -8.55 62.50 -14.58
C ALA A 676 -7.44 63.58 -14.41
N MET A 677 -6.53 63.61 -15.35
CA MET A 677 -5.59 64.71 -15.41
C MET A 677 -6.39 66.07 -15.57
N ALA A 678 -6.41 66.79 -14.49
CA ALA A 678 -7.00 68.18 -14.49
C ALA A 678 -6.37 69.03 -15.60
N VAL A 679 -7.18 69.35 -16.57
CA VAL A 679 -6.87 70.44 -17.53
C VAL A 679 -6.81 71.74 -16.72
N ARG A 680 -5.60 72.16 -16.34
CA ARG A 680 -5.37 73.55 -15.90
C ARG A 680 -5.42 74.40 -17.14
N GLY A 681 -6.56 75.06 -17.34
CA GLY A 681 -6.68 76.19 -18.27
C GLY A 681 -5.78 77.34 -17.84
N ASP A 682 -4.89 77.65 -18.71
CA ASP A 682 -4.08 78.84 -18.66
C ASP A 682 -4.97 80.03 -19.00
N THR A 683 -5.38 80.83 -18.01
CA THR A 683 -5.94 82.16 -18.21
C THR A 683 -4.82 83.15 -17.88
N GLY A 684 -4.14 83.62 -18.93
CA GLY A 684 -3.30 84.75 -18.85
C GLY A 684 -4.12 86.03 -18.60
N GLU A 685 -3.81 86.73 -17.55
CA GLU A 685 -4.22 88.15 -17.40
C GLU A 685 -3.00 89.05 -17.15
N LYS A 686 -2.67 89.81 -18.16
CA LYS A 686 -1.81 91.00 -18.07
C LYS A 686 -2.59 92.12 -17.41
N ALA A 687 -2.10 92.68 -16.34
CA ALA A 687 -2.23 94.10 -16.12
C ALA A 687 -1.32 94.59 -14.98
N ARG A 688 -0.40 95.48 -15.33
CA ARG A 688 0.27 96.60 -14.61
C ARG A 688 1.02 96.31 -13.29
#